data_7b8f111d8a6d26d9b34cb2a28a603bf0
#
_entry.id   7b8f111d8a6d26d9b34cb2a28a603bf0
#
_cell.length_a   1.000
_cell.length_b   1.000
_cell.length_c   1.000
_cell.angle_alpha   90.00
_cell.angle_beta   90.00
_cell.angle_gamma   90.00
#
_symmetry.space_group_name_H-M   'P 1'
#
loop_
_entity.id
_entity.type
_entity.pdbx_description
1 polymer ?
#
loop_
_entity_poly.entity_id
_entity_poly.type
_entity_poly.pdbx_seq_one_letter_code
_entity_poly.pdbx_strand_id
1 'polypeptide(L)'
;MKENQHSIGLRTLEDISAIILHSHNLQETLDNIVTIVAKRMRTDVCSIYLLELDSNTLVLKATKGLSKSSVNRISMKTSEGLSGLVLETRDMVMTDKAPSHPRYKYFKETREERFLSFLGLPLFERNTPIGVITIQTCEPRSFSVDEISALRTITFQIGSIIHNARLLDSIQRKEQERAWFEQELTRAKGGATTEEGRSAASVKTADGTRMLRGTAVSTGFKRGKVYILDPFSDKVVKVAKVGTRAEEQRKFSTALEKVKIQTIYMEKRVSEKLSQDDAAIFHTHLMILEDRSFSSKVSELINQNHGATRAVYDVVQHYIQAFGAMEDPYLRERSADMEDIGRRIIDALEGNDTSSLKLKENRIIVAEEIFPSHLAMLDHDRIIGIVTEKGNIYSHAAIMSKSLGVPAIVGVAGLMDAANVKDQIIVDGTSGFVYINPDRAIIQEYERLELGHASRQKELEGLRDLPAVTSDGTAITLNANIGLLSDVRVATLHGAEGVGLYRTEFPYMARSSFPTRIEQATLYRKILSAFPGQNVNIRTLDIGGDKGLPYFPCPHEDNPFMGLRSIRLSLEHREILHEQLAAIMMAADAGKPTIMFPLISGVDEIREIRKMLAAVADELEQQGYAPPRDLPLGIMIEIPAAVQIIDFLVDEVDYVSVGTNDLIQYTLAADRNNARMKQYYNPHHPAVLHSMKQIADAARRAGKKASICGEMASDPLNTLLLMGMGFSEFSLSAPSIPVVKQAIRGHSLEECRAAADAILACRSNGEVATALARANEALRL
;
A
#
# COMPACT_ATOMS: atom_id res chain seq x y z
N MET A 1 -0.19 -20.99 -33.66
CA MET A 1 -0.96 -19.74 -33.76
C MET A 1 -1.86 -19.49 -32.55
N LYS A 2 -1.49 -19.99 -31.35
CA LYS A 2 -2.25 -19.77 -30.07
C LYS A 2 -1.48 -19.01 -28.99
N GLU A 3 -0.23 -18.61 -29.25
CA GLU A 3 0.63 -17.96 -28.23
C GLU A 3 0.58 -16.43 -28.20
N ASN A 4 -0.23 -15.78 -29.06
CA ASN A 4 -0.18 -14.32 -29.21
C ASN A 4 -1.37 -13.54 -28.63
N GLN A 5 -2.35 -14.17 -27.99
CA GLN A 5 -3.59 -13.50 -27.61
C GLN A 5 -3.62 -12.95 -26.17
N HIS A 6 -2.89 -13.55 -25.22
CA HIS A 6 -2.83 -13.05 -23.83
C HIS A 6 -1.94 -11.80 -23.64
N SER A 7 -1.15 -11.43 -24.66
CA SER A 7 -0.25 -10.28 -24.60
C SER A 7 -0.91 -8.93 -24.95
N ILE A 8 -2.14 -8.93 -25.44
CA ILE A 8 -2.78 -7.71 -25.99
C ILE A 8 -3.08 -6.70 -24.86
N GLY A 9 -3.67 -7.13 -23.77
CA GLY A 9 -4.06 -6.25 -22.66
C GLY A 9 -2.85 -5.63 -21.94
N LEU A 10 -1.88 -6.44 -21.51
CA LEU A 10 -0.72 -5.98 -20.76
C LEU A 10 0.20 -5.06 -21.57
N ARG A 11 0.51 -5.43 -22.82
CA ARG A 11 1.33 -4.59 -23.70
C ARG A 11 0.63 -3.29 -24.08
N THR A 12 -0.71 -3.32 -24.20
CA THR A 12 -1.48 -2.10 -24.45
C THR A 12 -1.43 -1.17 -23.23
N LEU A 13 -1.44 -1.72 -22.02
CA LEU A 13 -1.28 -0.97 -20.77
C LEU A 13 0.12 -0.38 -20.61
N GLU A 14 1.17 -1.12 -20.99
CA GLU A 14 2.54 -0.62 -21.02
C GLU A 14 2.70 0.52 -22.03
N ASP A 15 2.14 0.36 -23.25
CA ASP A 15 2.16 1.39 -24.28
C ASP A 15 1.37 2.65 -23.85
N ILE A 16 0.19 2.48 -23.23
CA ILE A 16 -0.61 3.58 -22.69
C ILE A 16 0.13 4.27 -21.53
N SER A 17 0.74 3.53 -20.64
CA SER A 17 1.55 4.09 -19.54
C SER A 17 2.77 4.86 -20.04
N ALA A 18 3.45 4.36 -21.08
CA ALA A 18 4.57 5.06 -21.70
C ALA A 18 4.14 6.38 -22.38
N ILE A 19 2.94 6.42 -22.96
CA ILE A 19 2.40 7.64 -23.61
C ILE A 19 2.03 8.70 -22.58
N ILE A 20 1.49 8.32 -21.44
CA ILE A 20 1.18 9.25 -20.34
C ILE A 20 2.44 10.00 -19.90
N LEU A 21 3.58 9.32 -19.92
CA LEU A 21 4.88 9.91 -19.57
C LEU A 21 5.35 10.96 -20.59
N HIS A 22 4.80 10.97 -21.82
CA HIS A 22 5.28 11.80 -22.94
C HIS A 22 4.22 12.72 -23.53
N SER A 23 2.96 12.64 -23.12
CA SER A 23 1.88 13.52 -23.60
C SER A 23 1.84 14.83 -22.82
N HIS A 24 1.74 15.96 -23.53
CA HIS A 24 1.85 17.29 -22.95
C HIS A 24 0.50 17.97 -22.64
N ASN A 25 -0.62 17.39 -23.13
CA ASN A 25 -1.99 17.90 -22.89
C ASN A 25 -3.04 16.82 -23.07
N LEU A 26 -4.28 17.12 -22.60
CA LEU A 26 -5.41 16.18 -22.67
C LEU A 26 -5.69 15.71 -24.10
N GLN A 27 -5.67 16.61 -25.09
CA GLN A 27 -5.99 16.26 -26.47
C GLN A 27 -5.00 15.26 -27.05
N GLU A 28 -3.70 15.50 -26.85
CA GLU A 28 -2.63 14.59 -27.28
C GLU A 28 -2.74 13.21 -26.61
N THR A 29 -3.04 13.20 -25.31
CA THR A 29 -3.27 11.96 -24.55
C THR A 29 -4.43 11.16 -25.14
N LEU A 30 -5.56 11.79 -25.39
CA LEU A 30 -6.75 11.13 -25.94
C LEU A 30 -6.50 10.62 -27.36
N ASP A 31 -5.82 11.40 -28.23
CA ASP A 31 -5.48 11.02 -29.61
C ASP A 31 -4.52 9.82 -29.65
N ASN A 32 -3.58 9.77 -28.73
CA ASN A 32 -2.66 8.66 -28.59
C ASN A 32 -3.40 7.38 -28.13
N ILE A 33 -4.27 7.51 -27.13
CA ILE A 33 -5.08 6.39 -26.62
C ILE A 33 -5.94 5.77 -27.74
N VAL A 34 -6.73 6.57 -28.47
CA VAL A 34 -7.59 6.02 -29.54
C VAL A 34 -6.78 5.37 -30.66
N THR A 35 -5.57 5.88 -30.93
CA THR A 35 -4.69 5.32 -31.94
C THR A 35 -4.14 3.95 -31.53
N ILE A 36 -3.71 3.79 -30.29
CA ILE A 36 -3.19 2.53 -29.77
C ILE A 36 -4.30 1.50 -29.64
N VAL A 37 -5.43 1.88 -29.05
CA VAL A 37 -6.56 0.97 -28.89
C VAL A 37 -7.03 0.46 -30.26
N ALA A 38 -7.22 1.34 -31.25
CA ALA A 38 -7.61 0.95 -32.61
C ALA A 38 -6.61 -0.05 -33.24
N LYS A 39 -5.30 0.25 -33.10
CA LYS A 39 -4.23 -0.63 -33.63
C LYS A 39 -4.20 -1.99 -32.94
N ARG A 40 -4.30 -2.03 -31.62
CA ARG A 40 -4.22 -3.27 -30.84
C ARG A 40 -5.46 -4.14 -30.99
N MET A 41 -6.63 -3.52 -31.01
CA MET A 41 -7.91 -4.20 -31.21
C MET A 41 -8.18 -4.54 -32.70
N ARG A 42 -7.32 -4.08 -33.61
CA ARG A 42 -7.45 -4.25 -35.07
C ARG A 42 -8.84 -3.81 -35.55
N THR A 43 -9.19 -2.57 -35.20
CA THR A 43 -10.49 -1.98 -35.52
C THR A 43 -10.34 -0.77 -36.41
N ASP A 44 -11.34 -0.48 -37.22
CA ASP A 44 -11.33 0.64 -38.19
C ASP A 44 -11.50 1.98 -37.46
N VAL A 45 -12.29 1.98 -36.40
CA VAL A 45 -12.58 3.18 -35.60
C VAL A 45 -12.37 2.88 -34.11
N CYS A 46 -11.75 3.82 -33.41
CA CYS A 46 -11.83 3.98 -31.97
C CYS A 46 -12.08 5.46 -31.65
N SER A 47 -13.06 5.75 -30.80
CA SER A 47 -13.44 7.11 -30.44
C SER A 47 -13.68 7.23 -28.93
N ILE A 48 -13.36 8.41 -28.39
CA ILE A 48 -13.63 8.76 -26.98
C ILE A 48 -14.58 9.93 -26.95
N TYR A 49 -15.71 9.74 -26.30
CA TYR A 49 -16.68 10.77 -25.96
C TYR A 49 -16.60 11.09 -24.49
N LEU A 50 -16.49 12.35 -24.11
CA LEU A 50 -16.49 12.77 -22.71
C LEU A 50 -17.78 13.48 -22.34
N LEU A 51 -18.27 13.20 -21.15
CA LEU A 51 -19.46 13.83 -20.61
C LEU A 51 -19.14 15.26 -20.15
N GLU A 52 -19.88 16.22 -20.66
CA GLU A 52 -19.90 17.60 -20.18
C GLU A 52 -21.07 17.75 -19.21
N LEU A 53 -20.77 17.89 -17.93
CA LEU A 53 -21.75 17.88 -16.82
C LEU A 53 -22.72 19.06 -16.91
N ASP A 54 -22.23 20.24 -17.31
CA ASP A 54 -23.05 21.47 -17.39
C ASP A 54 -24.15 21.37 -18.44
N SER A 55 -23.88 20.69 -19.54
CA SER A 55 -24.83 20.52 -20.67
C SER A 55 -25.50 19.15 -20.70
N ASN A 56 -25.05 18.21 -19.86
CA ASN A 56 -25.45 16.80 -19.86
C ASN A 56 -25.36 16.18 -21.26
N THR A 57 -24.24 16.45 -21.97
CA THR A 57 -23.99 15.98 -23.33
C THR A 57 -22.68 15.24 -23.45
N LEU A 58 -22.65 14.20 -24.30
CA LEU A 58 -21.45 13.51 -24.72
C LEU A 58 -20.81 14.23 -25.89
N VAL A 59 -19.57 14.68 -25.74
CA VAL A 59 -18.83 15.39 -26.80
C VAL A 59 -17.70 14.51 -27.32
N LEU A 60 -17.57 14.36 -28.63
CA LEU A 60 -16.47 13.62 -29.26
C LEU A 60 -15.14 14.37 -29.02
N LYS A 61 -14.24 13.83 -28.21
CA LYS A 61 -12.96 14.47 -27.84
C LYS A 61 -11.78 13.91 -28.62
N ALA A 62 -11.81 12.63 -29.00
CA ALA A 62 -10.77 12.04 -29.84
C ALA A 62 -11.30 10.92 -30.70
N THR A 63 -10.72 10.74 -31.88
CA THR A 63 -11.10 9.66 -32.79
C THR A 63 -9.95 9.21 -33.68
N LYS A 64 -9.86 7.91 -33.91
CA LYS A 64 -9.08 7.27 -34.95
C LYS A 64 -10.07 6.57 -35.88
N GLY A 65 -10.11 6.95 -37.17
CA GLY A 65 -10.96 6.32 -38.18
C GLY A 65 -12.19 7.13 -38.59
N LEU A 66 -12.75 7.99 -37.73
CA LEU A 66 -13.75 9.00 -38.11
C LEU A 66 -13.08 10.28 -38.64
N SER A 67 -13.89 11.19 -39.18
CA SER A 67 -13.40 12.49 -39.63
C SER A 67 -12.82 13.30 -38.47
N LYS A 68 -11.54 13.72 -38.56
CA LYS A 68 -10.91 14.57 -37.54
C LYS A 68 -11.61 15.91 -37.35
N SER A 69 -12.31 16.40 -38.36
CA SER A 69 -13.05 17.66 -38.27
C SER A 69 -14.32 17.58 -37.41
N SER A 70 -14.74 16.37 -37.03
CA SER A 70 -15.87 16.12 -36.10
C SER A 70 -15.50 16.23 -34.62
N VAL A 71 -14.22 16.19 -34.29
CA VAL A 71 -13.71 16.33 -32.90
C VAL A 71 -14.09 17.71 -32.35
N ASN A 72 -14.62 17.76 -31.13
CA ASN A 72 -15.16 18.94 -30.45
C ASN A 72 -16.36 19.61 -31.13
N ARG A 73 -16.88 19.02 -32.21
CA ARG A 73 -18.07 19.56 -32.92
C ARG A 73 -19.29 18.66 -32.76
N ILE A 74 -19.08 17.36 -32.64
CA ILE A 74 -20.15 16.41 -32.41
C ILE A 74 -20.48 16.34 -30.94
N SER A 75 -21.73 16.64 -30.62
CA SER A 75 -22.29 16.45 -29.27
C SER A 75 -23.63 15.73 -29.38
N MET A 76 -23.94 14.89 -28.41
CA MET A 76 -25.22 14.19 -28.30
C MET A 76 -25.66 14.17 -26.83
N LYS A 77 -26.99 14.18 -26.61
CA LYS A 77 -27.52 14.03 -25.25
C LYS A 77 -27.21 12.62 -24.71
N THR A 78 -27.11 12.51 -23.42
CA THR A 78 -26.90 11.22 -22.76
C THR A 78 -27.99 10.19 -23.05
N SER A 79 -29.18 10.63 -23.46
CA SER A 79 -30.29 9.77 -23.87
C SER A 79 -30.29 9.41 -25.36
N GLU A 80 -29.31 9.83 -26.15
CA GLU A 80 -29.30 9.68 -27.62
C GLU A 80 -28.16 8.79 -28.11
N GLY A 81 -28.41 8.03 -29.18
CA GLY A 81 -27.41 7.19 -29.84
C GLY A 81 -27.00 5.95 -29.05
N LEU A 82 -26.12 5.16 -29.63
CA LEU A 82 -25.54 3.96 -28.97
C LEU A 82 -24.60 4.35 -27.84
N SER A 83 -23.84 5.43 -28.01
CA SER A 83 -22.97 5.93 -26.95
C SER A 83 -23.75 6.46 -25.75
N GLY A 84 -24.94 7.08 -25.97
CA GLY A 84 -25.82 7.44 -24.86
C GLY A 84 -26.39 6.23 -24.15
N LEU A 85 -26.72 5.15 -24.88
CA LEU A 85 -27.19 3.90 -24.32
C LEU A 85 -26.13 3.26 -23.38
N VAL A 86 -24.85 3.33 -23.74
CA VAL A 86 -23.74 2.87 -22.89
C VAL A 86 -23.72 3.61 -21.56
N LEU A 87 -23.90 4.93 -21.54
CA LEU A 87 -23.96 5.71 -20.30
C LEU A 87 -25.22 5.43 -19.48
N GLU A 88 -26.35 5.26 -20.16
CA GLU A 88 -27.64 5.02 -19.53
C GLU A 88 -27.66 3.65 -18.82
N THR A 89 -27.16 2.62 -19.52
CA THR A 89 -27.03 1.26 -18.96
C THR A 89 -25.86 1.10 -17.99
N ARG A 90 -24.91 2.02 -18.03
CA ARG A 90 -23.62 1.96 -17.31
C ARG A 90 -22.85 0.65 -17.58
N ASP A 91 -23.14 -0.01 -18.69
CA ASP A 91 -22.51 -1.25 -19.11
C ASP A 91 -22.16 -1.24 -20.59
N MET A 92 -21.52 -2.27 -21.04
CA MET A 92 -21.14 -2.50 -22.42
C MET A 92 -22.36 -2.63 -23.32
N VAL A 93 -22.31 -1.96 -24.47
CA VAL A 93 -23.26 -2.15 -25.55
C VAL A 93 -22.53 -2.66 -26.79
N MET A 94 -22.94 -3.80 -27.31
CA MET A 94 -22.35 -4.42 -28.49
C MET A 94 -23.43 -4.80 -29.52
N THR A 95 -23.16 -4.52 -30.81
CA THR A 95 -23.99 -4.96 -31.93
C THR A 95 -23.13 -5.15 -33.18
N ASP A 96 -23.42 -6.18 -33.97
CA ASP A 96 -22.80 -6.46 -35.27
C ASP A 96 -23.50 -5.73 -36.46
N LYS A 97 -24.64 -5.06 -36.19
CA LYS A 97 -25.45 -4.32 -37.16
C LYS A 97 -25.90 -2.97 -36.58
N ALA A 98 -24.96 -2.10 -36.29
CA ALA A 98 -25.21 -0.81 -35.66
C ALA A 98 -26.26 0.04 -36.40
N PRO A 99 -26.26 0.16 -37.74
CA PRO A 99 -27.30 0.95 -38.45
C PRO A 99 -28.73 0.42 -38.29
N SER A 100 -28.92 -0.84 -37.94
CA SER A 100 -30.23 -1.45 -37.72
C SER A 100 -30.71 -1.36 -36.25
N HIS A 101 -29.90 -0.85 -35.36
CA HIS A 101 -30.24 -0.77 -33.96
C HIS A 101 -31.22 0.40 -33.70
N PRO A 102 -32.29 0.23 -32.89
CA PRO A 102 -33.34 1.27 -32.68
C PRO A 102 -32.78 2.60 -32.12
N ARG A 103 -31.67 2.54 -31.39
CA ARG A 103 -31.02 3.71 -30.82
C ARG A 103 -29.88 4.24 -31.69
N TYR A 104 -29.69 3.74 -32.91
CA TYR A 104 -28.66 4.25 -33.82
C TYR A 104 -28.96 5.70 -34.20
N LYS A 105 -27.97 6.57 -34.04
CA LYS A 105 -28.05 7.98 -34.45
C LYS A 105 -26.89 8.30 -35.37
N TYR A 106 -27.18 8.72 -36.58
CA TYR A 106 -26.23 9.09 -37.59
C TYR A 106 -25.86 10.57 -37.54
N PHE A 107 -24.57 10.86 -37.60
CA PHE A 107 -24.04 12.21 -37.76
C PHE A 107 -23.32 12.33 -39.11
N LYS A 108 -23.80 13.22 -39.97
CA LYS A 108 -23.27 13.40 -41.34
C LYS A 108 -21.78 13.76 -41.34
N GLU A 109 -21.31 14.44 -40.31
CA GLU A 109 -19.94 14.92 -40.13
C GLU A 109 -18.96 13.79 -39.81
N THR A 110 -19.41 12.67 -39.23
CA THR A 110 -18.56 11.53 -38.83
C THR A 110 -18.31 10.56 -39.97
N ARG A 111 -19.23 10.49 -40.97
CA ARG A 111 -19.23 9.52 -42.09
C ARG A 111 -19.26 8.05 -41.60
N GLU A 112 -20.10 7.79 -40.60
CA GLU A 112 -20.20 6.50 -39.92
C GLU A 112 -20.97 5.43 -40.71
N GLU A 113 -21.61 5.75 -41.85
CA GLU A 113 -22.48 4.84 -42.59
C GLU A 113 -21.83 3.52 -43.00
N ARG A 114 -20.51 3.52 -43.14
CA ARG A 114 -19.73 2.36 -43.56
C ARG A 114 -19.37 1.38 -42.44
N PHE A 115 -19.61 1.74 -41.18
CA PHE A 115 -19.26 0.90 -40.05
C PHE A 115 -20.47 0.11 -39.57
N LEU A 116 -20.35 -1.22 -39.61
CA LEU A 116 -21.46 -2.14 -39.34
C LEU A 116 -21.48 -2.61 -37.88
N SER A 117 -20.35 -2.83 -37.28
CA SER A 117 -20.29 -3.23 -35.85
C SER A 117 -20.03 -2.05 -34.92
N PHE A 118 -20.52 -2.17 -33.72
CA PHE A 118 -20.31 -1.21 -32.64
C PHE A 118 -20.07 -1.96 -31.33
N LEU A 119 -19.05 -1.55 -30.59
CA LEU A 119 -18.78 -1.93 -29.20
C LEU A 119 -18.49 -0.64 -28.43
N GLY A 120 -19.29 -0.34 -27.41
CA GLY A 120 -19.09 0.80 -26.52
C GLY A 120 -18.95 0.37 -25.09
N LEU A 121 -18.02 0.97 -24.36
CA LEU A 121 -17.83 0.79 -22.93
C LEU A 121 -17.81 2.13 -22.20
N PRO A 122 -18.39 2.21 -21.00
CA PRO A 122 -18.35 3.43 -20.19
C PRO A 122 -16.95 3.65 -19.63
N LEU A 123 -16.57 4.92 -19.55
CA LEU A 123 -15.37 5.39 -18.85
C LEU A 123 -15.80 5.88 -17.48
N PHE A 124 -15.25 5.30 -16.44
CA PHE A 124 -15.57 5.66 -15.07
C PHE A 124 -14.41 6.38 -14.39
N GLU A 125 -14.76 7.39 -13.64
CA GLU A 125 -13.91 7.93 -12.59
C GLU A 125 -14.49 7.46 -11.23
N ARG A 126 -13.80 6.49 -10.59
CA ARG A 126 -14.33 5.77 -9.42
C ARG A 126 -15.66 5.08 -9.74
N ASN A 127 -16.80 5.68 -9.42
CA ASN A 127 -18.14 5.15 -9.71
C ASN A 127 -19.00 6.11 -10.55
N THR A 128 -18.42 7.21 -11.01
CA THR A 128 -19.14 8.23 -11.81
C THR A 128 -18.76 8.06 -13.29
N PRO A 129 -19.71 7.87 -14.20
CA PRO A 129 -19.41 7.80 -15.62
C PRO A 129 -18.97 9.19 -16.11
N ILE A 130 -17.76 9.25 -16.71
CA ILE A 130 -17.17 10.49 -17.26
C ILE A 130 -17.16 10.53 -18.78
N GLY A 131 -17.54 9.43 -19.43
CA GLY A 131 -17.55 9.33 -20.87
C GLY A 131 -17.76 7.92 -21.39
N VAL A 132 -17.52 7.73 -22.67
CA VAL A 132 -17.65 6.45 -23.37
C VAL A 132 -16.50 6.29 -24.36
N ILE A 133 -15.90 5.10 -24.41
CA ILE A 133 -15.03 4.68 -25.51
C ILE A 133 -15.83 3.79 -26.46
N THR A 134 -15.71 4.03 -27.77
CA THR A 134 -16.41 3.25 -28.80
C THR A 134 -15.42 2.68 -29.80
N ILE A 135 -15.70 1.48 -30.26
CA ILE A 135 -14.94 0.78 -31.31
C ILE A 135 -15.91 0.33 -32.39
N GLN A 136 -15.53 0.53 -33.67
CA GLN A 136 -16.36 0.17 -34.81
C GLN A 136 -15.52 -0.51 -35.90
N THR A 137 -16.15 -1.42 -36.68
CA THR A 137 -15.53 -2.06 -37.85
C THR A 137 -16.42 -2.00 -39.05
N CYS A 138 -15.81 -1.94 -40.25
CA CYS A 138 -16.55 -1.95 -41.54
C CYS A 138 -17.25 -3.28 -41.80
N GLU A 139 -16.67 -4.38 -41.29
CA GLU A 139 -17.27 -5.70 -41.41
C GLU A 139 -18.04 -6.05 -40.11
N PRO A 140 -19.13 -6.82 -40.21
CA PRO A 140 -19.80 -7.35 -39.03
C PRO A 140 -18.83 -8.15 -38.17
N ARG A 141 -18.65 -7.75 -36.89
CA ARG A 141 -17.72 -8.41 -35.96
C ARG A 141 -18.35 -8.54 -34.58
N SER A 142 -18.28 -9.74 -34.04
CA SER A 142 -18.49 -10.00 -32.63
C SER A 142 -17.16 -10.05 -31.93
N PHE A 143 -17.00 -9.30 -30.85
CA PHE A 143 -15.78 -9.28 -30.07
C PHE A 143 -15.78 -10.42 -29.06
N SER A 144 -14.63 -11.09 -28.90
CA SER A 144 -14.46 -12.17 -27.96
C SER A 144 -14.48 -11.67 -26.49
N VAL A 145 -14.74 -12.58 -25.56
CA VAL A 145 -14.71 -12.29 -24.12
C VAL A 145 -13.36 -11.72 -23.69
N ASP A 146 -12.27 -12.25 -24.26
CA ASP A 146 -10.91 -11.77 -23.94
C ASP A 146 -10.64 -10.35 -24.47
N GLU A 147 -11.14 -10.02 -25.67
CA GLU A 147 -11.04 -8.67 -26.21
C GLU A 147 -11.85 -7.65 -25.39
N ILE A 148 -13.04 -8.04 -24.96
CA ILE A 148 -13.90 -7.22 -24.10
C ILE A 148 -13.26 -7.02 -22.74
N SER A 149 -12.72 -8.07 -22.13
CA SER A 149 -12.02 -8.00 -20.84
C SER A 149 -10.77 -7.10 -20.92
N ALA A 150 -9.98 -7.24 -21.99
CA ALA A 150 -8.84 -6.36 -22.22
C ALA A 150 -9.27 -4.90 -22.35
N LEU A 151 -10.35 -4.63 -23.08
CA LEU A 151 -10.87 -3.28 -23.27
C LEU A 151 -11.45 -2.71 -21.97
N ARG A 152 -12.14 -3.50 -21.15
CA ARG A 152 -12.62 -3.09 -19.81
C ARG A 152 -11.46 -2.67 -18.90
N THR A 153 -10.37 -3.43 -18.88
CA THR A 153 -9.16 -3.09 -18.12
C THR A 153 -8.55 -1.77 -18.61
N ILE A 154 -8.51 -1.58 -19.91
CA ILE A 154 -8.05 -0.34 -20.53
C ILE A 154 -8.96 0.84 -20.16
N THR A 155 -10.29 0.68 -20.22
CA THR A 155 -11.25 1.76 -19.91
C THR A 155 -11.18 2.21 -18.45
N PHE A 156 -10.94 1.30 -17.53
CA PHE A 156 -10.76 1.62 -16.10
C PHE A 156 -9.53 2.50 -15.87
N GLN A 157 -8.42 2.21 -16.55
CA GLN A 157 -7.22 3.05 -16.45
C GLN A 157 -7.34 4.38 -17.19
N ILE A 158 -8.00 4.38 -18.35
CA ILE A 158 -8.26 5.61 -19.11
C ILE A 158 -9.09 6.60 -18.29
N GLY A 159 -10.05 6.17 -17.50
CA GLY A 159 -10.83 7.02 -16.62
C GLY A 159 -9.98 7.86 -15.68
N SER A 160 -9.03 7.21 -15.01
CA SER A 160 -8.06 7.89 -14.13
C SER A 160 -7.13 8.85 -14.89
N ILE A 161 -6.70 8.45 -16.09
CA ILE A 161 -5.84 9.25 -16.96
C ILE A 161 -6.56 10.51 -17.46
N ILE A 162 -7.80 10.37 -17.88
CA ILE A 162 -8.62 11.50 -18.35
C ILE A 162 -8.87 12.51 -17.24
N HIS A 163 -9.11 12.02 -16.02
CA HIS A 163 -9.24 12.90 -14.86
C HIS A 163 -7.97 13.74 -14.63
N ASN A 164 -6.82 13.10 -14.61
CA ASN A 164 -5.55 13.77 -14.43
C ASN A 164 -5.23 14.75 -15.58
N ALA A 165 -5.53 14.34 -16.82
CA ALA A 165 -5.31 15.19 -18.00
C ALA A 165 -6.31 16.36 -18.10
N ARG A 166 -7.56 16.21 -17.61
CA ARG A 166 -8.53 17.33 -17.50
C ARG A 166 -8.06 18.39 -16.50
N LEU A 167 -7.48 17.98 -15.39
CA LEU A 167 -6.86 18.90 -14.43
C LEU A 167 -5.72 19.68 -15.09
N LEU A 168 -4.85 19.00 -15.84
CA LEU A 168 -3.76 19.63 -16.59
C LEU A 168 -4.28 20.61 -17.65
N ASP A 169 -5.29 20.22 -18.43
CA ASP A 169 -5.86 21.04 -19.50
C ASP A 169 -6.60 22.28 -18.96
N SER A 170 -7.28 22.16 -17.82
CA SER A 170 -7.92 23.30 -17.15
C SER A 170 -6.86 24.30 -16.64
N ILE A 171 -5.72 23.80 -16.20
CA ILE A 171 -4.58 24.60 -15.79
C ILE A 171 -3.98 25.33 -17.02
N GLN A 172 -3.73 24.60 -18.12
CA GLN A 172 -3.15 25.15 -19.37
C GLN A 172 -4.06 26.14 -20.09
N ARG A 173 -5.39 25.95 -20.11
CA ARG A 173 -6.35 26.89 -20.72
C ARG A 173 -6.34 28.24 -20.02
N LYS A 174 -6.31 28.24 -18.69
CA LYS A 174 -6.20 29.47 -17.92
C LYS A 174 -4.84 30.14 -18.13
N GLU A 175 -3.80 29.37 -18.39
CA GLU A 175 -2.48 29.90 -18.79
C GLU A 175 -2.51 30.61 -20.13
N GLN A 176 -3.16 30.01 -21.14
CA GLN A 176 -3.30 30.62 -22.46
C GLN A 176 -4.17 31.87 -22.45
N GLU A 177 -5.26 31.89 -21.66
CA GLU A 177 -6.09 33.09 -21.48
C GLU A 177 -5.30 34.21 -20.79
N ARG A 178 -4.45 33.86 -19.82
CA ARG A 178 -3.63 34.84 -19.11
C ARG A 178 -2.44 35.30 -19.94
N ALA A 179 -1.77 34.42 -20.67
CA ALA A 179 -0.71 34.78 -21.62
C ALA A 179 -1.25 35.68 -22.74
N TRP A 180 -2.49 35.45 -23.20
CA TRP A 180 -3.16 36.35 -24.14
C TRP A 180 -3.44 37.71 -23.50
N PHE A 181 -3.94 37.77 -22.27
CA PHE A 181 -4.12 39.01 -21.50
C PHE A 181 -2.79 39.73 -21.23
N GLU A 182 -1.72 39.02 -20.91
CA GLU A 182 -0.39 39.59 -20.69
C GLU A 182 0.27 40.06 -22.00
N GLN A 183 0.05 39.38 -23.13
CA GLN A 183 0.46 39.86 -24.45
C GLN A 183 -0.30 41.13 -24.86
N GLU A 184 -1.59 41.22 -24.55
CA GLU A 184 -2.39 42.41 -24.77
C GLU A 184 -1.92 43.58 -23.90
N LEU A 185 -1.59 43.32 -22.63
CA LEU A 185 -0.97 44.29 -21.71
C LEU A 185 0.46 44.68 -22.12
N THR A 186 1.24 43.74 -22.66
CA THR A 186 2.64 43.99 -23.09
C THR A 186 2.69 44.70 -24.45
N ARG A 187 1.72 44.42 -25.35
CA ARG A 187 1.50 45.24 -26.55
C ARG A 187 1.13 46.69 -26.20
N ALA A 188 0.44 46.88 -25.08
CA ALA A 188 0.12 48.20 -24.56
C ALA A 188 1.31 48.90 -23.87
N LYS A 189 2.39 48.20 -23.47
CA LYS A 189 3.51 48.73 -22.69
C LYS A 189 4.92 48.51 -23.29
N GLY A 190 5.05 48.17 -24.56
CA GLY A 190 6.33 48.22 -25.29
C GLY A 190 7.57 47.59 -24.66
N GLY A 191 8.01 46.43 -25.16
CA GLY A 191 9.43 46.17 -25.38
C GLY A 191 10.26 45.32 -24.40
N ALA A 192 10.82 44.28 -25.00
CA ALA A 192 12.18 43.68 -24.88
C ALA A 192 12.46 42.52 -23.87
N THR A 193 12.60 41.34 -24.41
CA THR A 193 13.74 40.33 -24.50
C THR A 193 14.46 39.92 -23.20
N THR A 194 14.87 38.70 -22.96
CA THR A 194 15.47 37.56 -23.68
C THR A 194 15.59 36.29 -22.78
N GLU A 195 15.50 35.15 -23.41
CA GLU A 195 15.93 33.76 -23.28
C GLU A 195 17.01 33.34 -22.25
N GLU A 196 16.88 32.15 -21.72
CA GLU A 196 17.48 30.83 -21.94
C GLU A 196 17.83 30.09 -20.65
N GLY A 197 17.59 28.76 -20.64
CA GLY A 197 18.29 27.85 -19.73
C GLY A 197 17.46 26.69 -19.16
N ARG A 198 17.47 25.57 -19.83
CA ARG A 198 16.85 24.27 -19.57
C ARG A 198 17.18 23.65 -18.23
N SER A 199 16.18 23.02 -17.59
CA SER A 199 16.33 21.68 -16.99
C SER A 199 14.96 21.03 -16.77
N ALA A 200 14.90 19.70 -16.91
CA ALA A 200 13.69 18.90 -17.05
C ALA A 200 12.83 18.82 -15.78
N ALA A 201 11.51 18.67 -15.98
CA ALA A 201 10.51 18.07 -15.10
C ALA A 201 9.81 18.93 -14.05
N SER A 202 9.75 20.25 -14.15
CA SER A 202 8.74 21.02 -13.44
C SER A 202 7.86 21.78 -14.44
N VAL A 203 6.58 21.40 -14.53
CA VAL A 203 5.62 22.20 -15.28
C VAL A 203 5.23 23.39 -14.41
N LYS A 204 5.74 24.59 -14.74
CA LYS A 204 5.25 25.83 -14.13
C LYS A 204 3.97 26.22 -14.83
N THR A 205 2.89 26.36 -14.09
CA THR A 205 1.69 27.00 -14.57
C THR A 205 1.86 28.52 -14.52
N ALA A 206 1.16 29.27 -15.36
CA ALA A 206 1.24 30.75 -15.41
C ALA A 206 0.87 31.43 -14.09
N ASP A 207 0.09 30.74 -13.23
CA ASP A 207 -0.30 31.20 -11.90
C ASP A 207 0.78 30.96 -10.82
N GLY A 208 1.97 30.46 -11.20
CA GLY A 208 3.03 30.16 -10.24
C GLY A 208 2.89 28.80 -9.54
N THR A 209 1.84 28.02 -9.82
CA THR A 209 1.68 26.63 -9.35
C THR A 209 2.75 25.76 -10.00
N ARG A 210 3.47 24.97 -9.22
CA ARG A 210 4.39 23.94 -9.71
C ARG A 210 3.83 22.59 -9.35
N MET A 211 3.69 21.72 -10.33
CA MET A 211 3.27 20.34 -10.14
C MET A 211 4.49 19.43 -10.29
N LEU A 212 4.70 18.61 -9.28
CA LEU A 212 5.75 17.61 -9.24
C LEU A 212 5.11 16.22 -9.02
N ARG A 213 5.84 15.18 -9.38
CA ARG A 213 5.38 13.80 -9.22
C ARG A 213 6.45 12.96 -8.54
N GLY A 214 6.01 12.06 -7.65
CA GLY A 214 6.86 11.08 -6.99
C GLY A 214 6.11 9.77 -6.78
N THR A 215 6.70 8.91 -5.97
CA THR A 215 6.11 7.63 -5.58
C THR A 215 5.25 7.81 -4.33
N ALA A 216 3.95 7.53 -4.45
CA ALA A 216 3.03 7.53 -3.32
C ALA A 216 3.36 6.39 -2.34
N VAL A 217 3.52 6.69 -1.06
CA VAL A 217 3.88 5.71 -0.01
C VAL A 217 2.89 5.64 1.14
N SER A 218 2.16 6.71 1.39
CA SER A 218 1.06 6.75 2.36
C SER A 218 -0.10 7.52 1.76
N THR A 219 -1.27 6.91 1.76
CA THR A 219 -2.47 7.43 1.10
C THR A 219 -3.08 8.63 1.82
N GLY A 220 -3.95 9.35 1.13
CA GLY A 220 -4.61 10.55 1.61
C GLY A 220 -4.05 11.81 0.95
N PHE A 221 -4.66 12.94 1.25
CA PHE A 221 -4.18 14.24 0.77
C PHE A 221 -4.33 15.29 1.87
N LYS A 222 -3.38 16.22 1.91
CA LYS A 222 -3.37 17.34 2.84
C LYS A 222 -2.81 18.58 2.18
N ARG A 223 -3.38 19.73 2.59
CA ARG A 223 -2.88 21.05 2.27
C ARG A 223 -2.22 21.68 3.49
N GLY A 224 -1.08 22.28 3.34
CA GLY A 224 -0.38 22.96 4.42
C GLY A 224 0.74 23.86 3.96
N LYS A 225 1.36 24.55 4.90
CA LYS A 225 2.56 25.32 4.65
C LYS A 225 3.78 24.42 4.71
N VAL A 226 4.75 24.71 3.88
CA VAL A 226 6.02 23.99 3.81
C VAL A 226 6.87 24.23 5.07
N TYR A 227 7.50 23.18 5.54
CA TYR A 227 8.65 23.21 6.44
C TYR A 227 9.79 22.45 5.77
N ILE A 228 10.87 23.15 5.42
CA ILE A 228 12.03 22.55 4.76
C ILE A 228 12.99 22.09 5.85
N LEU A 229 13.38 20.80 5.77
CA LEU A 229 14.54 20.30 6.51
C LEU A 229 15.78 20.59 5.65
N ASP A 230 16.73 21.30 6.24
CA ASP A 230 17.96 21.69 5.53
C ASP A 230 18.73 20.46 5.03
N PRO A 231 19.13 20.44 3.74
CA PRO A 231 19.96 19.37 3.22
C PRO A 231 21.34 19.39 3.88
N PHE A 232 21.91 18.20 4.03
CA PHE A 232 23.31 18.06 4.41
C PHE A 232 24.19 18.52 3.24
N SER A 233 24.61 19.76 3.24
CA SER A 233 25.41 20.32 2.15
C SER A 233 26.91 20.26 2.48
N ASP A 234 27.75 20.01 1.45
CA ASP A 234 29.20 20.10 1.49
C ASP A 234 29.74 21.49 1.99
N LYS A 235 28.84 22.48 2.09
CA LYS A 235 29.16 23.82 2.62
C LYS A 235 29.51 23.85 4.10
N VAL A 236 29.22 22.77 4.83
CA VAL A 236 29.44 22.67 6.29
C VAL A 236 30.91 22.39 6.62
N VAL A 237 31.70 21.84 5.71
CA VAL A 237 33.15 21.66 5.93
C VAL A 237 33.90 22.98 5.61
N LYS A 238 33.50 24.08 6.26
CA LYS A 238 34.33 25.29 6.27
C LYS A 238 35.62 24.98 7.01
N VAL A 239 36.73 25.32 6.39
CA VAL A 239 38.10 25.21 6.94
C VAL A 239 38.17 25.94 8.28
N ALA A 240 37.77 25.29 9.35
CA ALA A 240 38.10 25.72 10.71
C ALA A 240 39.62 25.57 10.88
N LYS A 241 40.28 26.52 11.57
CA LYS A 241 41.67 26.37 11.95
C LYS A 241 41.83 25.07 12.72
N VAL A 242 42.60 24.14 12.18
CA VAL A 242 42.84 22.83 12.82
C VAL A 242 43.67 23.11 14.08
N GLY A 243 43.17 22.64 15.22
CA GLY A 243 43.87 22.69 16.52
C GLY A 243 45.04 21.70 16.61
N THR A 244 45.61 21.57 17.76
CA THR A 244 46.60 20.51 18.02
C THR A 244 45.90 19.12 17.95
N ARG A 245 46.69 18.07 17.63
CA ARG A 245 46.17 16.69 17.57
C ARG A 245 45.40 16.29 18.86
N ALA A 246 45.92 16.67 20.00
CA ALA A 246 45.29 16.39 21.29
C ALA A 246 43.96 17.12 21.50
N GLU A 247 43.86 18.36 21.02
CA GLU A 247 42.60 19.13 21.03
C GLU A 247 41.57 18.53 20.10
N GLU A 248 41.95 18.18 18.88
CA GLU A 248 41.02 17.59 17.88
C GLU A 248 40.54 16.20 18.35
N GLN A 249 41.41 15.39 18.95
CA GLN A 249 41.06 14.11 19.55
C GLN A 249 40.07 14.27 20.73
N ARG A 250 40.27 15.29 21.57
CA ARG A 250 39.35 15.60 22.68
C ARG A 250 38.00 16.07 22.16
N LYS A 251 37.99 16.97 21.13
CA LYS A 251 36.76 17.41 20.49
C LYS A 251 35.95 16.23 19.92
N PHE A 252 36.62 15.32 19.21
CA PHE A 252 35.97 14.12 18.67
C PHE A 252 35.39 13.24 19.75
N SER A 253 36.15 12.92 20.79
CA SER A 253 35.67 12.09 21.91
C SER A 253 34.45 12.72 22.61
N THR A 254 34.50 14.05 22.85
CA THR A 254 33.36 14.77 23.46
C THR A 254 32.12 14.77 22.55
N ALA A 255 32.31 14.98 21.26
CA ALA A 255 31.21 14.94 20.29
C ALA A 255 30.59 13.55 20.17
N LEU A 256 31.42 12.51 20.14
CA LEU A 256 30.99 11.11 20.10
C LEU A 256 30.12 10.75 21.31
N GLU A 257 30.56 11.11 22.53
CA GLU A 257 29.80 10.87 23.76
C GLU A 257 28.48 11.67 23.77
N LYS A 258 28.50 12.94 23.31
CA LYS A 258 27.28 13.75 23.18
C LYS A 258 26.27 13.08 22.25
N VAL A 259 26.72 12.56 21.10
CA VAL A 259 25.85 11.91 20.11
C VAL A 259 25.30 10.57 20.64
N LYS A 260 26.09 9.81 21.39
CA LYS A 260 25.60 8.59 22.07
C LYS A 260 24.45 8.90 23.04
N ILE A 261 24.62 9.92 23.89
CA ILE A 261 23.58 10.35 24.84
C ILE A 261 22.33 10.82 24.08
N GLN A 262 22.50 11.60 23.00
CA GLN A 262 21.39 12.02 22.15
C GLN A 262 20.67 10.82 21.52
N THR A 263 21.41 9.79 21.07
CA THR A 263 20.84 8.59 20.48
C THR A 263 19.97 7.81 21.46
N ILE A 264 20.41 7.64 22.71
CA ILE A 264 19.62 7.03 23.78
C ILE A 264 18.35 7.82 24.07
N TYR A 265 18.45 9.15 24.08
CA TYR A 265 17.29 10.02 24.27
C TYR A 265 16.27 9.90 23.10
N MET A 266 16.77 9.84 21.86
CA MET A 266 15.95 9.67 20.65
C MET A 266 15.25 8.31 20.65
N GLU A 267 15.96 7.23 20.97
CA GLU A 267 15.41 5.88 21.11
C GLU A 267 14.23 5.88 22.09
N LYS A 268 14.43 6.45 23.28
CA LYS A 268 13.38 6.56 24.29
C LYS A 268 12.18 7.36 23.80
N ARG A 269 12.42 8.52 23.17
CA ARG A 269 11.36 9.41 22.70
C ARG A 269 10.53 8.79 21.57
N VAL A 270 11.17 8.10 20.63
CA VAL A 270 10.50 7.40 19.52
C VAL A 270 9.74 6.19 20.05
N SER A 271 10.32 5.43 20.96
CA SER A 271 9.64 4.31 21.63
C SER A 271 8.38 4.73 22.39
N GLU A 272 8.38 5.94 23.00
CA GLU A 272 7.22 6.46 23.73
C GLU A 272 6.13 7.03 22.81
N LYS A 273 6.50 7.60 21.65
CA LYS A 273 5.58 8.35 20.78
C LYS A 273 5.14 7.60 19.53
N LEU A 274 5.94 6.69 19.00
CA LEU A 274 5.66 5.90 17.79
C LEU A 274 5.59 4.41 18.17
N SER A 275 6.68 3.67 18.01
CA SER A 275 6.75 2.27 18.38
C SER A 275 8.15 1.86 18.84
N GLN A 276 8.25 0.72 19.53
CA GLN A 276 9.55 0.14 19.90
C GLN A 276 10.33 -0.29 18.65
N ASP A 277 9.65 -0.68 17.58
CA ASP A 277 10.29 -1.11 16.34
C ASP A 277 10.88 0.08 15.58
N ASP A 278 10.16 1.21 15.52
CA ASP A 278 10.71 2.45 14.96
C ASP A 278 11.93 2.95 15.78
N ALA A 279 11.95 2.65 17.08
CA ALA A 279 13.07 2.98 17.96
C ALA A 279 14.28 2.04 17.79
N ALA A 280 14.10 0.82 17.29
CA ALA A 280 15.17 -0.17 17.14
C ALA A 280 16.32 0.29 16.23
N ILE A 281 16.06 1.21 15.31
CA ILE A 281 17.08 1.82 14.46
C ILE A 281 18.15 2.56 15.28
N PHE A 282 17.75 3.21 16.38
CA PHE A 282 18.69 3.91 17.25
C PHE A 282 19.59 2.98 18.04
N HIS A 283 19.15 1.75 18.33
CA HIS A 283 20.01 0.72 18.87
C HIS A 283 21.13 0.36 17.90
N THR A 284 20.82 0.24 16.61
CA THR A 284 21.84 0.05 15.57
C THR A 284 22.81 1.23 15.49
N HIS A 285 22.29 2.46 15.58
CA HIS A 285 23.15 3.66 15.62
C HIS A 285 24.09 3.65 16.83
N LEU A 286 23.63 3.21 18.00
CA LEU A 286 24.47 3.05 19.19
C LEU A 286 25.59 2.03 18.96
N MET A 287 25.27 0.87 18.35
CA MET A 287 26.29 -0.13 18.02
C MET A 287 27.37 0.44 17.09
N ILE A 288 27.00 1.23 16.09
CA ILE A 288 27.96 1.88 15.18
C ILE A 288 28.81 2.92 15.94
N LEU A 289 28.20 3.73 16.82
CA LEU A 289 28.89 4.72 17.63
C LEU A 289 29.83 4.10 18.67
N GLU A 290 29.60 2.86 19.08
CA GLU A 290 30.44 2.08 20.01
C GLU A 290 31.51 1.25 19.28
N ASP A 291 31.41 1.14 17.95
CA ASP A 291 32.38 0.37 17.16
C ASP A 291 33.78 0.99 17.26
N ARG A 292 34.70 0.18 17.76
CA ARG A 292 36.11 0.54 17.84
C ARG A 292 36.75 0.76 16.48
N SER A 293 36.29 0.08 15.44
CA SER A 293 36.81 0.22 14.07
C SER A 293 36.52 1.63 13.53
N PHE A 294 35.29 2.12 13.69
CA PHE A 294 34.90 3.48 13.31
C PHE A 294 35.72 4.53 14.05
N SER A 295 35.77 4.44 15.40
CA SER A 295 36.47 5.41 16.25
C SER A 295 37.99 5.41 15.99
N SER A 296 38.60 4.24 15.71
CA SER A 296 40.02 4.11 15.40
C SER A 296 40.38 4.76 14.07
N LYS A 297 39.58 4.55 13.01
CA LYS A 297 39.81 5.16 11.70
C LYS A 297 39.75 6.69 11.76
N VAL A 298 38.75 7.25 12.48
CA VAL A 298 38.69 8.72 12.67
C VAL A 298 39.91 9.22 13.46
N SER A 299 40.31 8.53 14.54
CA SER A 299 41.48 8.88 15.34
C SER A 299 42.77 8.80 14.53
N GLU A 300 42.90 7.86 13.61
CA GLU A 300 44.05 7.72 12.70
C GLU A 300 44.18 8.94 11.79
N LEU A 301 43.10 9.39 11.16
CA LEU A 301 43.10 10.59 10.33
C LEU A 301 43.42 11.86 11.14
N ILE A 302 42.90 11.98 12.37
CA ILE A 302 43.28 13.09 13.26
C ILE A 302 44.79 13.07 13.56
N ASN A 303 45.38 11.91 13.79
CA ASN A 303 46.81 11.77 13.99
C ASN A 303 47.64 12.12 12.75
N GLN A 304 47.03 12.07 11.56
CA GLN A 304 47.62 12.54 10.29
C GLN A 304 47.41 14.05 10.06
N ASN A 305 47.09 14.84 11.09
CA ASN A 305 46.80 16.29 11.06
C ASN A 305 45.50 16.70 10.32
N HIS A 306 44.54 15.83 10.18
CA HIS A 306 43.20 16.22 9.78
C HIS A 306 42.44 16.84 10.97
N GLY A 307 41.65 17.88 10.75
CA GLY A 307 40.71 18.36 11.77
C GLY A 307 39.62 17.31 12.03
N ALA A 308 39.10 17.27 13.25
CA ALA A 308 38.11 16.26 13.67
C ALA A 308 36.88 16.21 12.73
N THR A 309 36.33 17.37 12.33
CA THR A 309 35.19 17.46 11.40
C THR A 309 35.51 16.81 10.06
N ARG A 310 36.70 17.09 9.50
CA ARG A 310 37.12 16.53 8.22
C ARG A 310 37.38 15.02 8.32
N ALA A 311 38.02 14.58 9.39
CA ALA A 311 38.29 13.16 9.63
C ALA A 311 36.99 12.35 9.72
N VAL A 312 35.98 12.86 10.45
CA VAL A 312 34.66 12.21 10.53
C VAL A 312 34.00 12.16 9.16
N TYR A 313 34.01 13.28 8.42
CA TYR A 313 33.42 13.34 7.08
C TYR A 313 34.06 12.32 6.14
N ASP A 314 35.37 12.25 6.05
CA ASP A 314 36.10 11.35 5.15
C ASP A 314 35.84 9.87 5.49
N VAL A 315 35.80 9.51 6.78
CA VAL A 315 35.48 8.14 7.23
C VAL A 315 34.02 7.78 6.90
N VAL A 316 33.09 8.68 7.16
CA VAL A 316 31.66 8.47 6.86
C VAL A 316 31.46 8.30 5.35
N GLN A 317 32.05 9.16 4.52
CA GLN A 317 31.97 9.04 3.06
C GLN A 317 32.53 7.71 2.55
N HIS A 318 33.62 7.21 3.16
CA HIS A 318 34.17 5.91 2.81
C HIS A 318 33.16 4.77 3.11
N TYR A 319 32.47 4.82 4.25
CA TYR A 319 31.44 3.82 4.58
C TYR A 319 30.21 3.93 3.68
N ILE A 320 29.76 5.17 3.37
CA ILE A 320 28.63 5.41 2.44
C ILE A 320 28.93 4.80 1.07
N GLN A 321 30.14 5.04 0.53
CA GLN A 321 30.56 4.46 -0.75
C GLN A 321 30.66 2.94 -0.69
N ALA A 322 31.21 2.38 0.38
CA ALA A 322 31.35 0.95 0.54
C ALA A 322 29.97 0.24 0.61
N PHE A 323 29.04 0.77 1.41
CA PHE A 323 27.68 0.21 1.49
C PHE A 323 26.87 0.45 0.22
N GLY A 324 27.02 1.64 -0.41
CA GLY A 324 26.33 1.97 -1.65
C GLY A 324 26.72 1.10 -2.85
N ALA A 325 27.93 0.54 -2.85
CA ALA A 325 28.42 -0.38 -3.87
C ALA A 325 27.97 -1.83 -3.70
N MET A 326 27.30 -2.17 -2.59
CA MET A 326 26.83 -3.54 -2.32
C MET A 326 25.55 -3.84 -3.12
N GLU A 327 25.43 -5.09 -3.60
CA GLU A 327 24.25 -5.54 -4.35
C GLU A 327 23.02 -5.74 -3.46
N ASP A 328 23.23 -6.05 -2.17
CA ASP A 328 22.17 -6.26 -1.19
C ASP A 328 21.44 -4.95 -0.86
N PRO A 329 20.12 -4.84 -1.11
CA PRO A 329 19.34 -3.64 -0.82
C PRO A 329 19.35 -3.24 0.67
N TYR A 330 19.39 -4.21 1.58
CA TYR A 330 19.42 -3.97 3.03
C TYR A 330 20.76 -3.35 3.48
N LEU A 331 21.87 -3.85 2.95
CA LEU A 331 23.20 -3.30 3.25
C LEU A 331 23.36 -1.90 2.60
N ARG A 332 22.73 -1.67 1.47
CA ARG A 332 22.71 -0.36 0.81
C ARG A 332 21.97 0.70 1.62
N GLU A 333 20.93 0.30 2.36
CA GLU A 333 20.18 1.19 3.25
C GLU A 333 21.01 1.64 4.45
N ARG A 334 22.01 0.85 4.86
CA ARG A 334 22.99 1.23 5.91
C ARG A 334 23.83 2.47 5.55
N SER A 335 23.91 2.84 4.28
CA SER A 335 24.55 4.09 3.87
C SER A 335 23.84 5.33 4.44
N ALA A 336 22.50 5.31 4.49
CA ALA A 336 21.71 6.39 5.09
C ALA A 336 21.89 6.48 6.61
N ASP A 337 22.01 5.34 7.29
CA ASP A 337 22.31 5.31 8.74
C ASP A 337 23.70 5.94 9.05
N MET A 338 24.69 5.60 8.23
CA MET A 338 26.04 6.19 8.36
C MET A 338 26.03 7.69 8.12
N GLU A 339 25.23 8.15 7.14
CA GLU A 339 25.08 9.58 6.85
C GLU A 339 24.43 10.31 8.05
N ASP A 340 23.35 9.76 8.62
CA ASP A 340 22.68 10.33 9.81
C ASP A 340 23.65 10.44 11.00
N ILE A 341 24.37 9.36 11.30
CA ILE A 341 25.37 9.35 12.39
C ILE A 341 26.47 10.36 12.13
N GLY A 342 27.04 10.39 10.92
CA GLY A 342 28.10 11.31 10.53
C GLY A 342 27.69 12.76 10.68
N ARG A 343 26.49 13.12 10.19
CA ARG A 343 25.90 14.44 10.33
C ARG A 343 25.80 14.87 11.79
N ARG A 344 25.29 14.02 12.64
CA ARG A 344 25.12 14.32 14.07
C ARG A 344 26.44 14.52 14.80
N ILE A 345 27.48 13.74 14.45
CA ILE A 345 28.82 13.94 15.01
C ILE A 345 29.41 15.28 14.56
N ILE A 346 29.24 15.65 13.26
CA ILE A 346 29.71 16.92 12.72
C ILE A 346 28.98 18.10 13.37
N ASP A 347 27.65 18.03 13.51
CA ASP A 347 26.86 19.04 14.21
C ASP A 347 27.32 19.22 15.68
N ALA A 348 27.63 18.11 16.34
CA ALA A 348 28.14 18.14 17.71
C ALA A 348 29.55 18.77 17.81
N LEU A 349 30.41 18.54 16.79
CA LEU A 349 31.73 19.15 16.68
C LEU A 349 31.68 20.67 16.43
N GLU A 350 30.70 21.11 15.62
CA GLU A 350 30.51 22.51 15.28
C GLU A 350 29.71 23.29 16.32
N GLY A 351 29.18 22.64 17.32
CA GLY A 351 28.38 23.25 18.38
C GLY A 351 26.96 23.63 17.92
N ASN A 352 26.50 23.07 16.82
CA ASN A 352 25.13 23.26 16.35
C ASN A 352 24.16 22.51 17.27
N ASP A 353 23.25 23.24 17.91
CA ASP A 353 22.27 22.64 18.81
C ASP A 353 21.01 22.27 18.04
N THR A 354 20.94 21.00 17.65
CA THR A 354 19.78 20.42 16.92
C THR A 354 18.70 19.87 17.86
N SER A 355 18.69 20.28 19.14
CA SER A 355 17.96 19.61 20.21
C SER A 355 16.43 19.68 20.16
N SER A 356 15.79 20.51 19.34
CA SER A 356 14.33 20.42 19.11
C SER A 356 13.86 21.24 17.90
N LEU A 357 13.36 20.57 16.89
CA LEU A 357 12.62 21.17 15.78
C LEU A 357 11.15 21.36 16.21
N LYS A 358 10.85 22.44 16.95
CA LYS A 358 9.48 22.74 17.38
C LYS A 358 8.71 23.40 16.25
N LEU A 359 7.75 22.66 15.71
CA LEU A 359 6.78 23.20 14.78
C LEU A 359 5.77 24.07 15.57
N LYS A 360 5.56 25.31 15.13
CA LYS A 360 4.59 26.24 15.77
C LYS A 360 3.16 25.99 15.32
N GLU A 361 2.97 25.44 14.14
CA GLU A 361 1.68 25.13 13.49
C GLU A 361 1.79 23.86 12.65
N ASN A 362 0.68 23.32 12.18
CA ASN A 362 0.64 22.16 11.29
C ASN A 362 1.42 22.43 10.00
N ARG A 363 2.33 21.52 9.63
CA ARG A 363 3.25 21.68 8.51
C ARG A 363 3.34 20.42 7.67
N ILE A 364 3.65 20.62 6.39
CA ILE A 364 4.09 19.57 5.48
C ILE A 364 5.61 19.63 5.44
N ILE A 365 6.24 18.51 5.78
CA ILE A 365 7.70 18.38 5.79
C ILE A 365 8.17 18.17 4.35
N VAL A 366 9.11 19.01 3.92
CA VAL A 366 9.79 18.90 2.64
C VAL A 366 11.28 18.72 2.93
N ALA A 367 11.89 17.70 2.35
CA ALA A 367 13.29 17.38 2.57
C ALA A 367 13.90 16.75 1.33
N GLU A 368 15.23 16.84 1.20
CA GLU A 368 15.96 16.01 0.24
C GLU A 368 15.82 14.54 0.63
N GLU A 369 16.09 14.20 1.89
CA GLU A 369 15.90 12.90 2.50
C GLU A 369 15.55 13.07 3.99
N ILE A 370 14.80 12.14 4.56
CA ILE A 370 14.44 12.15 5.98
C ILE A 370 15.16 11.01 6.68
N PHE A 371 15.94 11.36 7.70
CA PHE A 371 16.68 10.42 8.54
C PHE A 371 15.94 10.13 9.85
N PRO A 372 16.24 9.01 10.51
CA PRO A 372 15.64 8.65 11.80
C PRO A 372 15.79 9.75 12.85
N SER A 373 16.95 10.44 12.90
CA SER A 373 17.18 11.54 13.84
C SER A 373 16.24 12.71 13.64
N HIS A 374 15.91 13.08 12.40
CA HIS A 374 14.93 14.11 12.09
C HIS A 374 13.58 13.78 12.71
N LEU A 375 13.18 12.51 12.62
CA LEU A 375 11.91 12.02 13.10
C LEU A 375 11.80 12.07 14.62
N ALA A 376 12.87 11.68 15.32
CA ALA A 376 12.93 11.75 16.77
C ALA A 376 12.81 13.20 17.30
N MET A 377 13.20 14.19 16.51
CA MET A 377 13.24 15.61 16.92
C MET A 377 11.98 16.39 16.57
N LEU A 378 11.24 15.99 15.54
CA LEU A 378 10.03 16.67 15.10
C LEU A 378 8.86 16.49 16.07
N ASP A 379 7.95 17.47 16.09
CA ASP A 379 6.68 17.37 16.79
C ASP A 379 5.66 16.63 15.91
N HIS A 380 5.49 15.33 16.16
CA HIS A 380 4.69 14.42 15.34
C HIS A 380 3.23 14.87 15.21
N ASP A 381 2.66 15.47 16.25
CA ASP A 381 1.25 15.92 16.28
C ASP A 381 0.98 17.06 15.29
N ARG A 382 2.03 17.71 14.77
CA ARG A 382 1.94 18.86 13.85
C ARG A 382 2.41 18.56 12.44
N ILE A 383 2.82 17.32 12.18
CA ILE A 383 3.15 16.84 10.82
C ILE A 383 1.86 16.40 10.15
N ILE A 384 1.49 17.05 9.04
CA ILE A 384 0.26 16.72 8.28
C ILE A 384 0.56 16.12 6.92
N GLY A 385 1.82 16.01 6.51
CA GLY A 385 2.26 15.39 5.27
C GLY A 385 3.77 15.40 5.13
N ILE A 386 4.31 14.49 4.32
CA ILE A 386 5.74 14.33 4.09
C ILE A 386 6.01 14.22 2.59
N VAL A 387 7.00 14.98 2.10
CA VAL A 387 7.47 14.90 0.71
C VAL A 387 8.99 14.91 0.70
N THR A 388 9.61 13.95 0.00
CA THR A 388 11.06 13.90 -0.14
C THR A 388 11.50 13.84 -1.60
N GLU A 389 12.64 14.46 -1.90
CA GLU A 389 13.23 14.43 -3.24
C GLU A 389 13.87 13.07 -3.53
N LYS A 390 14.52 12.47 -2.53
CA LYS A 390 15.12 11.15 -2.56
C LYS A 390 14.28 10.15 -1.76
N GLY A 391 14.62 8.87 -1.85
CA GLY A 391 13.98 7.78 -1.12
C GLY A 391 13.07 6.93 -2.01
N ASN A 392 12.67 5.79 -1.44
CA ASN A 392 11.80 4.79 -2.06
C ASN A 392 10.73 4.33 -1.07
N ILE A 393 9.91 3.34 -1.46
CA ILE A 393 8.81 2.82 -0.63
C ILE A 393 9.26 2.12 0.67
N TYR A 394 10.55 1.84 0.81
CA TYR A 394 11.17 1.23 1.99
C TYR A 394 11.95 2.24 2.82
N SER A 395 12.10 3.49 2.37
CA SER A 395 12.85 4.52 3.09
C SER A 395 12.24 4.85 4.46
N HIS A 396 13.06 5.37 5.37
CA HIS A 396 12.60 5.79 6.71
C HIS A 396 11.42 6.78 6.64
N ALA A 397 11.43 7.71 5.66
CA ALA A 397 10.31 8.62 5.43
C ALA A 397 9.01 7.88 5.10
N ALA A 398 9.09 6.81 4.29
CA ALA A 398 7.94 6.00 3.91
C ALA A 398 7.37 5.20 5.08
N ILE A 399 8.24 4.55 5.87
CA ILE A 399 7.85 3.76 7.04
C ILE A 399 7.16 4.67 8.05
N MET A 400 7.78 5.78 8.37
CA MET A 400 7.27 6.71 9.36
C MET A 400 5.97 7.39 8.96
N SER A 401 5.82 7.81 7.70
CA SER A 401 4.57 8.41 7.26
C SER A 401 3.38 7.47 7.41
N LYS A 402 3.61 6.16 7.23
CA LYS A 402 2.61 5.11 7.51
C LYS A 402 2.31 5.02 9.01
N SER A 403 3.34 5.04 9.88
CA SER A 403 3.17 5.01 11.33
C SER A 403 2.44 6.26 11.85
N LEU A 404 2.69 7.43 11.24
CA LEU A 404 2.00 8.67 11.57
C LEU A 404 0.60 8.80 10.94
N GLY A 405 0.26 7.96 9.96
CA GLY A 405 -1.01 8.06 9.24
C GLY A 405 -1.17 9.34 8.41
N VAL A 406 -0.07 9.92 7.92
CA VAL A 406 -0.08 11.15 7.11
C VAL A 406 0.25 10.84 5.65
N PRO A 407 -0.33 11.59 4.67
CA PRO A 407 0.00 11.40 3.27
C PRO A 407 1.47 11.68 3.00
N ALA A 408 2.10 10.81 2.18
CA ALA A 408 3.51 10.96 1.86
C ALA A 408 3.85 10.52 0.45
N ILE A 409 4.81 11.25 -0.13
CA ILE A 409 5.35 11.02 -1.47
C ILE A 409 6.87 11.10 -1.38
N VAL A 410 7.55 10.12 -1.97
CA VAL A 410 9.03 10.05 -2.01
C VAL A 410 9.52 10.06 -3.46
N GLY A 411 10.80 10.40 -3.67
CA GLY A 411 11.40 10.39 -5.00
C GLY A 411 10.88 11.51 -5.92
N VAL A 412 10.57 12.68 -5.37
CA VAL A 412 10.02 13.83 -6.11
C VAL A 412 11.17 14.67 -6.67
N ALA A 413 11.59 14.39 -7.90
CA ALA A 413 12.71 15.10 -8.54
C ALA A 413 12.47 16.63 -8.64
N GLY A 414 13.49 17.42 -8.28
CA GLY A 414 13.44 18.88 -8.32
C GLY A 414 12.59 19.53 -7.22
N LEU A 415 12.23 18.78 -6.17
CA LEU A 415 11.44 19.27 -5.05
C LEU A 415 12.13 20.40 -4.29
N MET A 416 13.42 20.22 -3.99
CA MET A 416 14.19 21.20 -3.19
C MET A 416 14.42 22.52 -3.94
N ASP A 417 14.52 22.46 -5.27
CA ASP A 417 14.61 23.66 -6.11
C ASP A 417 13.26 24.37 -6.29
N ALA A 418 12.18 23.62 -6.17
CA ALA A 418 10.84 24.13 -6.41
C ALA A 418 10.16 24.71 -5.17
N ALA A 419 10.42 24.17 -3.97
CA ALA A 419 9.73 24.51 -2.73
C ALA A 419 10.47 25.56 -1.89
N ASN A 420 9.72 26.48 -1.28
CA ASN A 420 10.24 27.48 -0.33
C ASN A 420 9.46 27.43 0.99
N VAL A 421 10.07 27.90 2.07
CA VAL A 421 9.49 27.87 3.44
C VAL A 421 8.14 28.60 3.55
N LYS A 422 7.85 29.55 2.66
CA LYS A 422 6.61 30.34 2.68
C LYS A 422 5.51 29.74 1.80
N ASP A 423 5.84 28.72 1.01
CA ASP A 423 4.92 28.14 0.04
C ASP A 423 3.81 27.35 0.70
N GLN A 424 2.64 27.35 0.06
CA GLN A 424 1.59 26.39 0.33
C GLN A 424 1.77 25.17 -0.58
N ILE A 425 1.54 23.99 -0.03
CA ILE A 425 1.69 22.74 -0.76
C ILE A 425 0.47 21.85 -0.53
N ILE A 426 0.04 21.15 -1.59
CA ILE A 426 -0.88 20.01 -1.49
C ILE A 426 -0.08 18.76 -1.78
N VAL A 427 -0.18 17.79 -0.88
CA VAL A 427 0.39 16.44 -1.02
C VAL A 427 -0.74 15.47 -1.25
N ASP A 428 -0.75 14.83 -2.41
CA ASP A 428 -1.70 13.76 -2.73
C ASP A 428 -0.98 12.42 -2.75
N GLY A 429 -0.90 11.79 -1.59
CA GLY A 429 -0.31 10.47 -1.38
C GLY A 429 -1.11 9.33 -2.01
N THR A 430 -2.24 9.59 -2.65
CA THR A 430 -3.02 8.60 -3.40
C THR A 430 -2.60 8.57 -4.87
N SER A 431 -2.41 9.75 -5.48
CA SER A 431 -2.03 9.87 -6.88
C SER A 431 -0.52 10.05 -7.11
N GLY A 432 0.24 10.41 -6.05
CA GLY A 432 1.68 10.70 -6.12
C GLY A 432 1.99 12.11 -6.63
N PHE A 433 1.02 13.04 -6.60
CA PHE A 433 1.22 14.41 -7.03
C PHE A 433 1.47 15.37 -5.86
N VAL A 434 2.34 16.33 -6.12
CA VAL A 434 2.68 17.42 -5.23
C VAL A 434 2.43 18.74 -5.96
N TYR A 435 1.59 19.59 -5.40
CA TYR A 435 1.29 20.92 -5.95
C TYR A 435 1.87 21.98 -5.02
N ILE A 436 2.79 22.77 -5.54
CA ILE A 436 3.44 23.89 -4.82
C ILE A 436 2.78 25.18 -5.28
N ASN A 437 2.30 25.99 -4.33
CA ASN A 437 1.51 27.18 -4.56
C ASN A 437 0.32 26.92 -5.49
N PRO A 438 -0.56 25.97 -5.13
CA PRO A 438 -1.70 25.58 -5.95
C PRO A 438 -2.65 26.75 -6.20
N ASP A 439 -3.18 26.80 -7.40
CA ASP A 439 -4.18 27.79 -7.79
C ASP A 439 -5.51 27.57 -7.06
N ARG A 440 -6.42 28.56 -7.22
CA ARG A 440 -7.71 28.53 -6.53
C ARG A 440 -8.61 27.36 -6.96
N ALA A 441 -8.49 26.92 -8.21
CA ALA A 441 -9.30 25.82 -8.74
C ALA A 441 -8.83 24.46 -8.18
N ILE A 442 -7.51 24.26 -8.09
CA ILE A 442 -6.93 23.07 -7.46
C ILE A 442 -7.30 23.04 -5.98
N ILE A 443 -7.18 24.16 -5.29
CA ILE A 443 -7.56 24.28 -3.88
C ILE A 443 -9.04 23.90 -3.68
N GLN A 444 -9.95 24.45 -4.47
CA GLN A 444 -11.38 24.15 -4.35
C GLN A 444 -11.70 22.67 -4.59
N GLU A 445 -11.04 22.04 -5.57
CA GLU A 445 -11.26 20.62 -5.84
C GLU A 445 -10.77 19.75 -4.68
N TYR A 446 -9.58 20.04 -4.13
CA TYR A 446 -9.09 19.30 -2.96
C TYR A 446 -9.91 19.57 -1.69
N GLU A 447 -10.44 20.79 -1.52
CA GLU A 447 -11.40 21.09 -0.44
C GLU A 447 -12.71 20.29 -0.60
N ARG A 448 -13.22 20.16 -1.82
CA ARG A 448 -14.38 19.29 -2.14
C ARG A 448 -14.11 17.83 -1.81
N LEU A 449 -12.94 17.32 -2.22
CA LEU A 449 -12.51 15.97 -1.89
C LEU A 449 -12.32 15.77 -0.38
N GLU A 450 -11.77 16.74 0.31
CA GLU A 450 -11.58 16.71 1.78
C GLU A 450 -12.93 16.64 2.52
N LEU A 451 -13.89 17.44 2.10
CA LEU A 451 -15.25 17.39 2.63
C LEU A 451 -15.93 16.05 2.38
N GLY A 452 -15.80 15.50 1.18
CA GLY A 452 -16.31 14.17 0.83
C GLY A 452 -15.67 13.06 1.66
N HIS A 453 -14.34 13.09 1.81
CA HIS A 453 -13.61 12.14 2.66
C HIS A 453 -13.97 12.30 4.15
N ALA A 454 -14.02 13.52 4.65
CA ALA A 454 -14.39 13.79 6.03
C ALA A 454 -15.82 13.33 6.36
N SER A 455 -16.76 13.54 5.44
CA SER A 455 -18.13 13.04 5.58
C SER A 455 -18.16 11.50 5.63
N ARG A 456 -17.47 10.84 4.69
CA ARG A 456 -17.40 9.37 4.65
C ARG A 456 -16.69 8.81 5.87
N GLN A 457 -15.59 9.42 6.30
CA GLN A 457 -14.86 9.01 7.49
C GLN A 457 -15.74 9.15 8.74
N LYS A 458 -16.48 10.24 8.87
CA LYS A 458 -17.41 10.45 9.99
C LYS A 458 -18.56 9.43 10.00
N GLU A 459 -19.06 9.04 8.83
CA GLU A 459 -20.03 7.97 8.67
C GLU A 459 -19.44 6.63 9.13
N LEU A 460 -18.22 6.29 8.70
CA LEU A 460 -17.51 5.09 9.11
C LEU A 460 -17.15 5.07 10.59
N GLU A 461 -16.76 6.21 11.17
CA GLU A 461 -16.53 6.35 12.60
C GLU A 461 -17.80 6.06 13.41
N GLY A 462 -18.98 6.46 12.91
CA GLY A 462 -20.26 6.13 13.50
C GLY A 462 -20.58 4.63 13.55
N LEU A 463 -19.93 3.83 12.73
CA LEU A 463 -20.09 2.36 12.71
C LEU A 463 -19.17 1.63 13.70
N ARG A 464 -18.17 2.31 14.27
CA ARG A 464 -17.14 1.72 15.12
C ARG A 464 -17.73 0.81 16.21
N ASP A 465 -18.63 1.37 17.00
CA ASP A 465 -19.20 0.74 18.19
C ASP A 465 -20.46 -0.09 17.89
N LEU A 466 -20.90 -0.14 16.61
CA LEU A 466 -22.01 -0.96 16.19
C LEU A 466 -21.57 -2.39 15.90
N PRO A 467 -22.39 -3.42 16.20
CA PRO A 467 -22.06 -4.80 15.84
C PRO A 467 -22.12 -4.99 14.32
N ALA A 468 -21.27 -5.88 13.80
CA ALA A 468 -21.30 -6.29 12.41
C ALA A 468 -22.40 -7.36 12.24
N VAL A 469 -23.62 -6.90 11.93
CA VAL A 469 -24.81 -7.75 11.75
C VAL A 469 -25.39 -7.46 10.37
N THR A 470 -25.66 -8.52 9.61
CA THR A 470 -26.31 -8.43 8.30
C THR A 470 -27.73 -7.87 8.41
N SER A 471 -28.31 -7.45 7.30
CA SER A 471 -29.69 -6.91 7.28
C SER A 471 -30.76 -7.95 7.69
N ASP A 472 -30.46 -9.24 7.56
CA ASP A 472 -31.29 -10.39 8.00
C ASP A 472 -30.93 -10.91 9.41
N GLY A 473 -30.07 -10.17 10.17
CA GLY A 473 -29.80 -10.46 11.57
C GLY A 473 -28.67 -11.43 11.86
N THR A 474 -27.88 -11.86 10.88
CA THR A 474 -26.72 -12.74 11.12
C THR A 474 -25.55 -11.95 11.67
N ALA A 475 -25.04 -12.35 12.83
CA ALA A 475 -23.86 -11.73 13.46
C ALA A 475 -22.57 -12.24 12.83
N ILE A 476 -21.68 -11.32 12.53
CA ILE A 476 -20.34 -11.56 11.99
C ILE A 476 -19.33 -10.94 12.95
N THR A 477 -18.22 -11.63 13.22
CA THR A 477 -17.16 -11.14 14.10
C THR A 477 -16.03 -10.52 13.27
N LEU A 478 -15.67 -9.28 13.57
CA LEU A 478 -14.58 -8.56 12.90
C LEU A 478 -13.42 -8.32 13.87
N ASN A 479 -12.37 -9.11 13.71
CA ASN A 479 -11.14 -9.04 14.48
C ASN A 479 -10.03 -8.32 13.69
N ALA A 480 -9.01 -7.86 14.39
CA ALA A 480 -7.84 -7.25 13.76
C ALA A 480 -6.69 -8.27 13.59
N ASN A 481 -5.94 -8.09 12.50
CA ASN A 481 -4.57 -8.61 12.37
C ASN A 481 -3.63 -7.62 13.03
N ILE A 482 -2.78 -8.08 13.95
CA ILE A 482 -1.74 -7.27 14.58
C ILE A 482 -0.39 -7.98 14.48
N GLY A 483 0.67 -7.20 14.35
CA GLY A 483 2.06 -7.67 14.37
C GLY A 483 2.89 -6.97 15.44
N LEU A 484 2.54 -5.72 15.72
CA LEU A 484 3.24 -4.84 16.65
C LEU A 484 2.31 -4.39 17.78
N LEU A 485 2.89 -4.02 18.91
CA LEU A 485 2.11 -3.47 20.03
C LEU A 485 1.40 -2.13 19.65
N SER A 486 2.00 -1.36 18.73
CA SER A 486 1.39 -0.14 18.18
C SER A 486 0.06 -0.41 17.45
N ASP A 487 -0.08 -1.57 16.82
CA ASP A 487 -1.28 -1.95 16.05
C ASP A 487 -2.50 -2.14 16.96
N VAL A 488 -2.29 -2.47 18.22
CA VAL A 488 -3.33 -2.60 19.24
C VAL A 488 -4.18 -1.32 19.34
N ARG A 489 -3.51 -0.16 19.42
CA ARG A 489 -4.21 1.13 19.46
C ARG A 489 -5.01 1.38 18.19
N VAL A 490 -4.45 1.05 17.04
CA VAL A 490 -5.12 1.21 15.74
C VAL A 490 -6.31 0.27 15.63
N ALA A 491 -6.17 -0.97 16.07
CA ALA A 491 -7.25 -1.96 16.09
C ALA A 491 -8.44 -1.51 16.96
N THR A 492 -8.15 -1.04 18.17
CA THR A 492 -9.17 -0.51 19.08
C THR A 492 -9.86 0.73 18.51
N LEU A 493 -9.08 1.64 17.89
CA LEU A 493 -9.62 2.86 17.28
C LEU A 493 -10.61 2.57 16.14
N HIS A 494 -10.38 1.50 15.38
CA HIS A 494 -11.24 1.10 14.25
C HIS A 494 -12.34 0.11 14.64
N GLY A 495 -12.51 -0.19 15.93
CA GLY A 495 -13.60 -1.01 16.44
C GLY A 495 -13.44 -2.51 16.16
N ALA A 496 -12.21 -3.03 16.30
CA ALA A 496 -11.95 -4.47 16.31
C ALA A 496 -12.61 -5.12 17.53
N GLU A 497 -13.25 -6.26 17.31
CA GLU A 497 -13.95 -7.04 18.35
C GLU A 497 -13.01 -8.02 19.08
N GLY A 498 -11.72 -8.02 18.70
CA GLY A 498 -10.66 -8.86 19.25
C GLY A 498 -9.48 -8.92 18.32
N VAL A 499 -8.58 -9.85 18.56
CA VAL A 499 -7.43 -10.14 17.71
C VAL A 499 -7.60 -11.51 17.08
N GLY A 500 -7.85 -11.55 15.79
CA GLY A 500 -8.00 -12.81 15.05
C GLY A 500 -6.66 -13.41 14.59
N LEU A 501 -5.62 -12.59 14.51
CA LEU A 501 -4.26 -13.03 14.23
C LEU A 501 -3.24 -12.07 14.88
N TYR A 502 -2.56 -12.53 15.91
CA TYR A 502 -1.33 -11.89 16.38
C TYR A 502 -0.13 -12.62 15.77
N ARG A 503 0.64 -11.90 14.95
CA ARG A 503 1.87 -12.39 14.31
C ARG A 503 3.04 -12.25 15.26
N THR A 504 3.58 -13.37 15.76
CA THR A 504 4.62 -13.36 16.77
C THR A 504 6.04 -13.25 16.21
N GLU A 505 6.22 -13.20 14.90
CA GLU A 505 7.54 -13.16 14.25
C GLU A 505 8.32 -11.88 14.53
N PHE A 506 7.63 -10.72 14.53
CA PHE A 506 8.29 -9.41 14.68
C PHE A 506 9.13 -9.28 15.93
N PRO A 507 8.66 -9.66 17.14
CA PRO A 507 9.46 -9.67 18.35
C PRO A 507 10.74 -10.51 18.26
N TYR A 508 10.77 -11.54 17.42
CA TYR A 508 11.95 -12.36 17.19
C TYR A 508 12.89 -11.69 16.16
N MET A 509 12.34 -11.12 15.08
CA MET A 509 13.14 -10.51 14.02
C MET A 509 13.84 -9.22 14.46
N ALA A 510 13.24 -8.46 15.37
CA ALA A 510 13.79 -7.19 15.87
C ALA A 510 14.95 -7.33 16.87
N ARG A 511 15.40 -8.56 17.16
CA ARG A 511 16.39 -8.85 18.21
C ARG A 511 17.65 -9.52 17.64
N SER A 512 18.67 -9.61 18.50
CA SER A 512 19.90 -10.36 18.24
C SER A 512 19.95 -11.74 18.93
N SER A 513 18.88 -12.12 19.65
CA SER A 513 18.71 -13.40 20.34
C SER A 513 17.23 -13.73 20.51
N PHE A 514 16.91 -15.01 20.78
CA PHE A 514 15.54 -15.40 21.09
C PHE A 514 14.99 -14.64 22.31
N PRO A 515 13.73 -14.15 22.24
CA PRO A 515 13.07 -13.54 23.38
C PRO A 515 12.87 -14.57 24.48
N THR A 516 13.18 -14.20 25.71
CA THR A 516 12.97 -15.06 26.89
C THR A 516 11.46 -15.28 27.15
N ARG A 517 11.11 -16.35 27.86
CA ARG A 517 9.75 -16.67 28.32
C ARG A 517 9.07 -15.46 28.99
N ILE A 518 9.77 -14.77 29.87
CA ILE A 518 9.26 -13.60 30.63
C ILE A 518 8.99 -12.41 29.72
N GLU A 519 9.86 -12.13 28.77
CA GLU A 519 9.66 -11.05 27.79
C GLU A 519 8.46 -11.31 26.90
N GLN A 520 8.33 -12.54 26.40
CA GLN A 520 7.17 -12.96 25.61
C GLN A 520 5.88 -12.86 26.43
N ALA A 521 5.84 -13.41 27.64
CA ALA A 521 4.68 -13.35 28.53
C ALA A 521 4.27 -11.89 28.84
N THR A 522 5.26 -11.02 29.06
CA THR A 522 5.00 -9.59 29.30
C THR A 522 4.35 -8.91 28.10
N LEU A 523 4.81 -9.24 26.88
CA LEU A 523 4.23 -8.72 25.65
C LEU A 523 2.81 -9.23 25.42
N TYR A 524 2.60 -10.55 25.58
CA TYR A 524 1.27 -11.15 25.44
C TYR A 524 0.27 -10.60 26.45
N ARG A 525 0.67 -10.40 27.72
CA ARG A 525 -0.17 -9.73 28.72
C ARG A 525 -0.63 -8.34 28.29
N LYS A 526 0.29 -7.53 27.74
CA LYS A 526 -0.06 -6.18 27.26
C LYS A 526 -1.14 -6.22 26.16
N ILE A 527 -1.02 -7.16 25.23
CA ILE A 527 -1.99 -7.33 24.14
C ILE A 527 -3.33 -7.83 24.70
N LEU A 528 -3.30 -8.87 25.53
CA LEU A 528 -4.50 -9.46 26.16
C LEU A 528 -5.26 -8.42 27.01
N SER A 529 -4.54 -7.61 27.79
CA SER A 529 -5.13 -6.56 28.63
C SER A 529 -5.80 -5.43 27.83
N ALA A 530 -5.39 -5.23 26.56
CA ALA A 530 -5.98 -4.23 25.69
C ALA A 530 -7.33 -4.67 25.09
N PHE A 531 -7.64 -5.97 25.13
CA PHE A 531 -8.89 -6.55 24.63
C PHE A 531 -9.62 -7.31 25.75
N PRO A 532 -10.11 -6.62 26.79
CA PRO A 532 -10.67 -7.25 27.97
C PRO A 532 -11.95 -8.05 27.63
N GLY A 533 -11.94 -9.34 27.98
CA GLY A 533 -13.04 -10.25 27.70
C GLY A 533 -13.18 -10.71 26.26
N GLN A 534 -12.42 -10.15 25.33
CA GLN A 534 -12.39 -10.49 23.91
C GLN A 534 -11.33 -11.55 23.62
N ASN A 535 -11.47 -12.23 22.49
CA ASN A 535 -10.54 -13.27 22.07
C ASN A 535 -9.27 -12.68 21.47
N VAL A 536 -8.11 -13.21 21.86
CA VAL A 536 -6.80 -12.84 21.27
C VAL A 536 -6.15 -14.12 20.77
N ASN A 537 -6.10 -14.27 19.46
CA ASN A 537 -5.56 -15.44 18.80
C ASN A 537 -4.06 -15.24 18.54
N ILE A 538 -3.23 -15.96 19.30
CA ILE A 538 -1.77 -15.90 19.25
C ILE A 538 -1.26 -17.01 18.33
N ARG A 539 -0.73 -16.62 17.16
CA ARG A 539 -0.10 -17.57 16.26
C ARG A 539 1.29 -17.90 16.76
N THR A 540 1.64 -19.18 16.87
CA THR A 540 3.00 -19.60 17.17
C THR A 540 3.96 -19.18 16.05
N LEU A 541 5.24 -19.18 16.35
CA LEU A 541 6.29 -18.65 15.51
C LEU A 541 6.23 -19.19 14.05
N ASP A 542 6.19 -18.28 13.08
CA ASP A 542 6.17 -18.57 11.65
C ASP A 542 7.40 -17.97 10.97
N ILE A 543 8.58 -18.55 11.21
CA ILE A 543 9.86 -18.20 10.59
C ILE A 543 10.31 -19.30 9.63
N GLY A 544 11.29 -18.96 8.78
CA GLY A 544 11.71 -19.76 7.64
C GLY A 544 11.14 -19.22 6.32
N GLY A 545 11.56 -19.74 5.20
CA GLY A 545 11.20 -19.19 3.90
C GLY A 545 11.84 -17.82 3.65
N ASP A 546 11.01 -16.79 3.60
CA ASP A 546 11.41 -15.39 3.43
C ASP A 546 11.69 -14.65 4.75
N LYS A 547 11.45 -15.29 5.90
CA LYS A 547 11.56 -14.72 7.24
C LYS A 547 12.72 -15.35 8.02
N GLY A 548 13.95 -14.93 7.72
CA GLY A 548 15.15 -15.40 8.42
C GLY A 548 15.38 -14.63 9.73
N LEU A 549 16.03 -15.29 10.71
CA LEU A 549 16.55 -14.65 11.92
C LEU A 549 18.07 -14.52 11.80
N PRO A 550 18.65 -13.33 11.91
CA PRO A 550 20.10 -13.14 11.74
C PRO A 550 20.96 -13.95 12.74
N TYR A 551 20.41 -14.23 13.92
CA TYR A 551 21.09 -14.98 14.99
C TYR A 551 20.74 -16.47 15.03
N PHE A 552 19.90 -16.94 14.10
CA PHE A 552 19.52 -18.33 13.95
C PHE A 552 19.64 -18.74 12.46
N PRO A 553 20.89 -18.99 11.99
CA PRO A 553 21.13 -19.30 10.60
C PRO A 553 20.54 -20.68 10.27
N CYS A 554 19.54 -20.71 9.41
CA CYS A 554 19.05 -21.93 8.79
C CYS A 554 19.96 -22.32 7.61
N PRO A 555 20.16 -23.62 7.35
CA PRO A 555 20.82 -24.07 6.13
C PRO A 555 20.16 -23.49 4.88
N HIS A 556 20.96 -23.24 3.83
CA HIS A 556 20.40 -22.79 2.56
C HIS A 556 19.54 -23.91 1.94
N GLU A 557 18.35 -23.56 1.57
CA GLU A 557 17.38 -24.44 0.91
C GLU A 557 17.08 -23.92 -0.48
N ASP A 558 17.01 -24.82 -1.49
CA ASP A 558 16.69 -24.45 -2.87
C ASP A 558 15.24 -23.90 -3.00
N ASN A 559 14.33 -24.37 -2.14
CA ASN A 559 12.93 -23.95 -2.11
C ASN A 559 12.49 -23.61 -0.68
N PRO A 560 12.90 -22.46 -0.12
CA PRO A 560 12.71 -22.14 1.31
C PRO A 560 11.24 -22.15 1.75
N PHE A 561 10.30 -21.78 0.88
CA PHE A 561 8.86 -21.81 1.19
C PHE A 561 8.32 -23.24 1.37
N MET A 562 8.94 -24.24 0.76
CA MET A 562 8.58 -25.65 0.91
C MET A 562 9.46 -26.41 1.89
N GLY A 563 10.41 -25.74 2.51
CA GLY A 563 11.42 -26.29 3.40
C GLY A 563 11.04 -26.31 4.87
N LEU A 564 12.07 -26.18 5.69
CA LEU A 564 12.00 -26.17 7.16
C LEU A 564 11.52 -24.79 7.65
N ARG A 565 10.21 -24.62 7.83
CA ARG A 565 9.61 -23.37 8.31
C ARG A 565 8.46 -23.65 9.27
N SER A 566 8.10 -22.62 10.04
CA SER A 566 6.87 -22.62 10.84
C SER A 566 6.82 -23.75 11.84
N ILE A 567 5.72 -24.51 11.88
CA ILE A 567 5.55 -25.65 12.80
C ILE A 567 6.62 -26.74 12.60
N ARG A 568 7.09 -26.96 11.38
CA ARG A 568 8.14 -27.96 11.10
C ARG A 568 9.43 -27.61 11.84
N LEU A 569 9.85 -26.34 11.75
CA LEU A 569 11.00 -25.82 12.47
C LEU A 569 10.78 -25.87 13.99
N SER A 570 9.58 -25.51 14.45
CA SER A 570 9.22 -25.50 15.86
C SER A 570 9.17 -26.90 16.49
N LEU A 571 8.81 -27.93 15.72
CA LEU A 571 8.83 -29.34 16.17
C LEU A 571 10.25 -29.95 16.12
N GLU A 572 11.12 -29.46 15.25
CA GLU A 572 12.54 -29.83 15.23
C GLU A 572 13.30 -29.17 16.40
N HIS A 573 13.03 -27.87 16.64
CA HIS A 573 13.60 -27.08 17.74
C HIS A 573 12.57 -26.89 18.85
N ARG A 574 12.23 -27.97 19.54
CA ARG A 574 11.14 -28.02 20.54
C ARG A 574 11.29 -27.02 21.68
N GLU A 575 12.50 -26.66 22.03
CA GLU A 575 12.80 -25.67 23.06
C GLU A 575 12.23 -24.29 22.72
N ILE A 576 12.22 -23.89 21.44
CA ILE A 576 11.67 -22.60 21.00
C ILE A 576 10.14 -22.60 21.20
N LEU A 577 9.48 -23.66 20.73
CA LEU A 577 8.04 -23.79 20.88
C LEU A 577 7.63 -23.91 22.36
N HIS A 578 8.38 -24.68 23.14
CA HIS A 578 8.14 -24.88 24.56
C HIS A 578 8.15 -23.54 25.32
N GLU A 579 9.18 -22.71 25.13
CA GLU A 579 9.27 -21.38 25.74
C GLU A 579 8.12 -20.47 25.32
N GLN A 580 7.71 -20.52 24.05
CA GLN A 580 6.57 -19.74 23.54
C GLN A 580 5.24 -20.19 24.16
N LEU A 581 4.97 -21.48 24.22
CA LEU A 581 3.76 -22.04 24.83
C LEU A 581 3.67 -21.69 26.32
N ALA A 582 4.81 -21.82 27.04
CA ALA A 582 4.87 -21.44 28.44
C ALA A 582 4.57 -19.94 28.64
N ALA A 583 5.11 -19.08 27.78
CA ALA A 583 4.86 -17.63 27.82
C ALA A 583 3.36 -17.29 27.57
N ILE A 584 2.70 -17.98 26.63
CA ILE A 584 1.27 -17.79 26.34
C ILE A 584 0.45 -18.22 27.56
N MET A 585 0.73 -19.39 28.13
CA MET A 585 0.04 -19.88 29.31
C MET A 585 0.21 -18.97 30.53
N MET A 586 1.43 -18.45 30.75
CA MET A 586 1.72 -17.48 31.81
C MET A 586 1.01 -16.12 31.63
N ALA A 587 0.64 -15.77 30.40
CA ALA A 587 -0.05 -14.52 30.12
C ALA A 587 -1.58 -14.66 30.17
N ALA A 588 -2.11 -15.86 30.32
CA ALA A 588 -3.55 -16.14 30.28
C ALA A 588 -4.36 -15.52 31.44
N ASP A 589 -3.70 -15.11 32.49
CA ASP A 589 -4.28 -14.34 33.60
C ASP A 589 -4.76 -12.93 33.19
N ALA A 590 -4.24 -12.41 32.07
CA ALA A 590 -4.55 -11.06 31.59
C ALA A 590 -5.72 -11.00 30.58
N GLY A 591 -6.26 -12.13 30.12
CA GLY A 591 -7.34 -12.15 29.13
C GLY A 591 -7.71 -13.54 28.63
N LYS A 592 -8.24 -13.61 27.40
CA LYS A 592 -8.67 -14.87 26.77
C LYS A 592 -7.75 -15.19 25.57
N PRO A 593 -6.58 -15.78 25.79
CA PRO A 593 -5.74 -16.24 24.69
C PRO A 593 -6.32 -17.49 24.03
N THR A 594 -6.14 -17.58 22.72
CA THR A 594 -6.26 -18.81 21.95
C THR A 594 -4.95 -19.03 21.21
N ILE A 595 -4.57 -20.27 20.97
CA ILE A 595 -3.31 -20.58 20.30
C ILE A 595 -3.61 -21.06 18.88
N MET A 596 -2.89 -20.55 17.88
CA MET A 596 -2.99 -20.97 16.50
C MET A 596 -1.64 -21.49 16.00
N PHE A 597 -1.64 -22.66 15.39
CA PHE A 597 -0.46 -23.28 14.81
C PHE A 597 -0.46 -23.14 13.29
N PRO A 598 0.56 -22.47 12.72
CA PRO A 598 0.69 -22.30 11.28
C PRO A 598 1.23 -23.55 10.59
N LEU A 599 1.01 -23.65 9.29
CA LEU A 599 1.60 -24.63 8.36
C LEU A 599 1.34 -26.11 8.74
N ILE A 600 0.20 -26.40 9.38
CA ILE A 600 -0.19 -27.77 9.74
C ILE A 600 -0.51 -28.59 8.48
N SER A 601 0.07 -29.77 8.37
CA SER A 601 -0.10 -30.70 7.25
C SER A 601 -0.77 -32.02 7.62
N GLY A 602 -0.82 -32.38 8.91
CA GLY A 602 -1.34 -33.67 9.34
C GLY A 602 -1.78 -33.72 10.81
N VAL A 603 -2.54 -34.75 11.15
CA VAL A 603 -3.07 -35.00 12.50
C VAL A 603 -1.95 -35.29 13.51
N ASP A 604 -0.87 -35.93 13.08
CA ASP A 604 0.22 -36.30 13.97
C ASP A 604 0.93 -35.06 14.57
N GLU A 605 1.04 -33.97 13.80
CA GLU A 605 1.58 -32.69 14.28
C GLU A 605 0.70 -32.13 15.40
N ILE A 606 -0.62 -32.16 15.26
CA ILE A 606 -1.58 -31.68 16.28
C ILE A 606 -1.45 -32.52 17.58
N ARG A 607 -1.35 -33.83 17.44
CA ARG A 607 -1.20 -34.73 18.59
C ARG A 607 0.13 -34.48 19.32
N GLU A 608 1.19 -34.22 18.60
CA GLU A 608 2.49 -33.88 19.21
C GLU A 608 2.44 -32.53 19.94
N ILE A 609 1.79 -31.54 19.34
CA ILE A 609 1.53 -30.23 19.96
C ILE A 609 0.73 -30.38 21.26
N ARG A 610 -0.31 -31.21 21.29
CA ARG A 610 -1.10 -31.47 22.50
C ARG A 610 -0.27 -32.08 23.64
N LYS A 611 0.65 -32.99 23.30
CA LYS A 611 1.60 -33.53 24.30
C LYS A 611 2.50 -32.46 24.86
N MET A 612 3.01 -31.56 24.02
CA MET A 612 3.85 -30.44 24.45
C MET A 612 3.07 -29.48 25.34
N LEU A 613 1.83 -29.12 24.99
CA LEU A 613 0.97 -28.25 25.81
C LEU A 613 0.74 -28.86 27.21
N ALA A 614 0.47 -30.16 27.31
CA ALA A 614 0.31 -30.84 28.58
C ALA A 614 1.62 -30.80 29.41
N ALA A 615 2.76 -31.10 28.80
CA ALA A 615 4.06 -31.06 29.47
C ALA A 615 4.43 -29.67 29.99
N VAL A 616 4.15 -28.63 29.19
CA VAL A 616 4.36 -27.22 29.58
C VAL A 616 3.47 -26.83 30.77
N ALA A 617 2.20 -27.25 30.75
CA ALA A 617 1.29 -26.99 31.86
C ALA A 617 1.76 -27.66 33.15
N ASP A 618 2.19 -28.92 33.08
CA ASP A 618 2.75 -29.65 34.25
C ASP A 618 4.02 -28.99 34.80
N GLU A 619 4.90 -28.50 33.92
CA GLU A 619 6.11 -27.76 34.34
C GLU A 619 5.76 -26.46 35.06
N LEU A 620 4.82 -25.67 34.48
CA LEU A 620 4.42 -24.39 35.06
C LEU A 620 3.74 -24.57 36.43
N GLU A 621 2.93 -25.63 36.61
CA GLU A 621 2.35 -25.97 37.91
C GLU A 621 3.43 -26.31 38.96
N GLN A 622 4.45 -27.07 38.58
CA GLN A 622 5.58 -27.34 39.45
C GLN A 622 6.35 -26.09 39.85
N GLN A 623 6.36 -25.08 38.98
CA GLN A 623 6.96 -23.75 39.24
C GLN A 623 6.04 -22.83 40.04
N GLY A 624 4.84 -23.26 40.41
CA GLY A 624 3.89 -22.50 41.22
C GLY A 624 2.96 -21.55 40.40
N TYR A 625 2.91 -21.70 39.10
CA TYR A 625 1.93 -21.03 38.26
C TYR A 625 0.62 -21.85 38.21
N ALA A 626 -0.48 -21.20 37.83
CA ALA A 626 -1.78 -21.84 37.57
C ALA A 626 -2.14 -21.72 36.08
N PRO A 627 -1.49 -22.48 35.19
CA PRO A 627 -1.75 -22.38 33.76
C PRO A 627 -3.14 -22.95 33.41
N PRO A 628 -3.85 -22.36 32.44
CA PRO A 628 -5.07 -22.94 31.92
C PRO A 628 -4.74 -24.25 31.17
N ARG A 629 -5.41 -25.32 31.51
CA ARG A 629 -5.27 -26.62 30.83
C ARG A 629 -6.11 -26.72 29.55
N ASP A 630 -7.16 -25.93 29.47
CA ASP A 630 -8.14 -25.94 28.36
C ASP A 630 -8.01 -24.68 27.48
N LEU A 631 -6.77 -24.35 27.06
CA LEU A 631 -6.58 -23.28 26.09
C LEU A 631 -7.11 -23.73 24.72
N PRO A 632 -8.00 -22.92 24.07
CA PRO A 632 -8.50 -23.26 22.75
C PRO A 632 -7.36 -23.36 21.75
N LEU A 633 -7.28 -24.51 21.07
CA LEU A 633 -6.29 -24.84 20.08
C LEU A 633 -6.88 -24.72 18.68
N GLY A 634 -6.30 -23.87 17.86
CA GLY A 634 -6.64 -23.75 16.46
C GLY A 634 -5.45 -24.03 15.54
N ILE A 635 -5.77 -24.29 14.29
CA ILE A 635 -4.78 -24.48 13.22
C ILE A 635 -5.05 -23.55 12.05
N MET A 636 -3.96 -23.16 11.37
CA MET A 636 -4.06 -22.41 10.13
C MET A 636 -4.11 -23.39 8.95
N ILE A 637 -5.21 -23.31 8.21
CA ILE A 637 -5.36 -24.09 6.97
C ILE A 637 -4.82 -23.24 5.83
N GLU A 638 -3.62 -23.58 5.41
CA GLU A 638 -2.89 -22.83 4.39
C GLU A 638 -2.06 -23.72 3.44
N ILE A 639 -2.16 -25.05 3.64
CA ILE A 639 -1.54 -26.06 2.78
C ILE A 639 -2.66 -26.89 2.11
N PRO A 640 -2.60 -27.15 0.81
CA PRO A 640 -3.59 -27.99 0.12
C PRO A 640 -3.75 -29.38 0.73
N ALA A 641 -2.69 -29.98 1.26
CA ALA A 641 -2.77 -31.26 1.98
C ALA A 641 -3.73 -31.20 3.18
N ALA A 642 -3.69 -30.10 3.95
CA ALA A 642 -4.61 -29.91 5.07
C ALA A 642 -6.07 -29.76 4.62
N VAL A 643 -6.30 -29.14 3.46
CA VAL A 643 -7.65 -29.05 2.87
C VAL A 643 -8.18 -30.43 2.51
N GLN A 644 -7.34 -31.32 1.95
CA GLN A 644 -7.75 -32.67 1.56
C GLN A 644 -8.17 -33.54 2.74
N ILE A 645 -7.59 -33.33 3.92
CA ILE A 645 -7.86 -34.10 5.13
C ILE A 645 -8.59 -33.29 6.19
N ILE A 646 -9.25 -32.20 5.79
CA ILE A 646 -9.85 -31.23 6.72
C ILE A 646 -10.82 -31.87 7.69
N ASP A 647 -11.60 -32.84 7.25
CA ASP A 647 -12.58 -33.55 8.11
C ASP A 647 -11.88 -34.26 9.31
N PHE A 648 -10.67 -34.79 9.15
CA PHE A 648 -9.91 -35.37 10.26
C PHE A 648 -9.25 -34.29 11.13
N LEU A 649 -8.83 -33.17 10.56
CA LEU A 649 -8.18 -32.09 11.31
C LEU A 649 -9.15 -31.33 12.21
N VAL A 650 -10.38 -31.07 11.75
CA VAL A 650 -11.38 -30.34 12.53
C VAL A 650 -11.82 -31.08 13.78
N ASP A 651 -11.74 -32.42 13.80
CA ASP A 651 -12.04 -33.24 14.97
C ASP A 651 -10.99 -33.08 16.09
N GLU A 652 -9.77 -32.74 15.75
CA GLU A 652 -8.65 -32.61 16.67
C GLU A 652 -8.46 -31.18 17.22
N VAL A 653 -9.24 -30.19 16.78
CA VAL A 653 -9.03 -28.78 17.14
C VAL A 653 -10.33 -28.09 17.55
N ASP A 654 -10.22 -26.92 18.16
CA ASP A 654 -11.37 -26.15 18.63
C ASP A 654 -11.89 -25.18 17.54
N TYR A 655 -11.02 -24.72 16.66
CA TYR A 655 -11.36 -23.85 15.53
C TYR A 655 -10.31 -23.95 14.43
N VAL A 656 -10.66 -23.48 13.23
CA VAL A 656 -9.74 -23.37 12.10
C VAL A 656 -9.70 -21.94 11.56
N SER A 657 -8.55 -21.52 11.05
CA SER A 657 -8.40 -20.23 10.39
C SER A 657 -7.74 -20.41 9.03
N VAL A 658 -8.22 -19.74 8.00
CA VAL A 658 -7.65 -19.85 6.66
C VAL A 658 -6.59 -18.78 6.44
N GLY A 659 -5.34 -19.20 6.24
CA GLY A 659 -4.22 -18.37 5.79
C GLY A 659 -4.25 -18.22 4.27
N THR A 660 -5.09 -17.30 3.75
CA THR A 660 -5.37 -17.24 2.31
C THR A 660 -4.13 -16.99 1.47
N ASN A 661 -3.15 -16.20 1.97
CA ASN A 661 -1.94 -15.87 1.21
C ASN A 661 -1.12 -17.13 0.87
N ASP A 662 -0.85 -17.96 1.86
CA ASP A 662 -0.08 -19.19 1.68
C ASP A 662 -0.93 -20.29 1.00
N LEU A 663 -2.24 -20.35 1.29
CA LEU A 663 -3.15 -21.29 0.60
C LEU A 663 -3.18 -21.02 -0.91
N ILE A 664 -3.25 -19.75 -1.34
CA ILE A 664 -3.20 -19.38 -2.77
C ILE A 664 -1.85 -19.78 -3.35
N GLN A 665 -0.75 -19.42 -2.69
CA GLN A 665 0.61 -19.71 -3.11
C GLN A 665 0.83 -21.21 -3.35
N TYR A 666 0.47 -22.05 -2.40
CA TYR A 666 0.68 -23.50 -2.50
C TYR A 666 -0.33 -24.20 -3.41
N THR A 667 -1.59 -23.74 -3.45
CA THR A 667 -2.60 -24.31 -4.36
C THR A 667 -2.24 -24.05 -5.83
N LEU A 668 -1.72 -22.86 -6.13
CA LEU A 668 -1.39 -22.46 -7.50
C LEU A 668 0.09 -22.66 -7.85
N ALA A 669 0.91 -23.12 -6.90
CA ALA A 669 2.37 -23.22 -7.04
C ALA A 669 3.00 -21.90 -7.58
N ALA A 670 2.51 -20.77 -7.08
CA ALA A 670 2.88 -19.44 -7.54
C ALA A 670 3.46 -18.63 -6.36
N ASP A 671 4.76 -18.38 -6.42
CA ASP A 671 5.44 -17.55 -5.40
C ASP A 671 4.96 -16.10 -5.47
N ARG A 672 4.35 -15.61 -4.39
CA ARG A 672 3.81 -14.25 -4.27
C ARG A 672 4.89 -13.16 -4.34
N ASN A 673 6.13 -13.49 -3.95
CA ASN A 673 7.26 -12.55 -3.95
C ASN A 673 7.94 -12.47 -5.33
N ASN A 674 7.64 -13.40 -6.24
CA ASN A 674 8.16 -13.39 -7.60
C ASN A 674 7.28 -12.55 -8.53
N ALA A 675 7.77 -11.38 -8.95
CA ALA A 675 7.04 -10.48 -9.84
C ALA A 675 6.56 -11.15 -11.16
N ARG A 676 7.30 -12.15 -11.66
CA ARG A 676 6.93 -12.89 -12.88
C ARG A 676 5.75 -13.84 -12.66
N MET A 677 5.53 -14.28 -11.42
CA MET A 677 4.44 -15.18 -11.03
C MET A 677 3.16 -14.46 -10.67
N LYS A 678 3.17 -13.12 -10.58
CA LYS A 678 2.02 -12.32 -10.17
C LYS A 678 0.74 -12.61 -10.96
N GLN A 679 0.86 -12.90 -12.25
CA GLN A 679 -0.29 -13.26 -13.12
C GLN A 679 -0.91 -14.62 -12.79
N TYR A 680 -0.16 -15.52 -12.15
CA TYR A 680 -0.62 -16.84 -11.71
C TYR A 680 -1.16 -16.84 -10.27
N TYR A 681 -0.77 -15.86 -9.47
CA TYR A 681 -1.24 -15.67 -8.10
C TYR A 681 -2.62 -15.00 -8.10
N ASN A 682 -3.67 -15.82 -8.26
CA ASN A 682 -5.05 -15.35 -8.37
C ASN A 682 -5.88 -15.81 -7.15
N PRO A 683 -6.29 -14.90 -6.24
CA PRO A 683 -7.10 -15.25 -5.08
C PRO A 683 -8.49 -15.79 -5.44
N HIS A 684 -8.99 -15.46 -6.64
CA HIS A 684 -10.30 -15.91 -7.14
C HIS A 684 -10.20 -17.11 -8.09
N HIS A 685 -9.08 -17.83 -8.06
CA HIS A 685 -8.97 -19.05 -8.85
C HIS A 685 -9.99 -20.11 -8.37
N PRO A 686 -10.71 -20.81 -9.27
CA PRO A 686 -11.71 -21.81 -8.87
C PRO A 686 -11.20 -22.81 -7.81
N ALA A 687 -9.98 -23.33 -7.95
CA ALA A 687 -9.40 -24.25 -6.97
C ALA A 687 -9.27 -23.66 -5.57
N VAL A 688 -8.92 -22.37 -5.47
CA VAL A 688 -8.80 -21.66 -4.19
C VAL A 688 -10.19 -21.47 -3.57
N LEU A 689 -11.16 -21.01 -4.35
CA LEU A 689 -12.54 -20.79 -3.90
C LEU A 689 -13.20 -22.09 -3.43
N HIS A 690 -13.03 -23.20 -4.17
CA HIS A 690 -13.50 -24.51 -3.77
C HIS A 690 -12.82 -25.02 -2.50
N SER A 691 -11.51 -24.79 -2.34
CA SER A 691 -10.80 -25.13 -1.09
C SER A 691 -11.38 -24.38 0.11
N MET A 692 -11.64 -23.07 -0.04
CA MET A 692 -12.27 -22.29 1.04
C MET A 692 -13.68 -22.81 1.38
N LYS A 693 -14.48 -23.12 0.36
CA LYS A 693 -15.82 -23.71 0.57
C LYS A 693 -15.75 -25.06 1.29
N GLN A 694 -14.80 -25.91 0.91
CA GLN A 694 -14.58 -27.21 1.56
C GLN A 694 -14.23 -27.05 3.04
N ILE A 695 -13.36 -26.10 3.39
CA ILE A 695 -12.98 -25.79 4.78
C ILE A 695 -14.19 -25.30 5.58
N ALA A 696 -14.96 -24.35 5.04
CA ALA A 696 -16.15 -23.82 5.70
C ALA A 696 -17.19 -24.91 5.95
N ASP A 697 -17.42 -25.78 4.98
CA ASP A 697 -18.36 -26.88 5.09
C ASP A 697 -17.92 -27.96 6.11
N ALA A 698 -16.62 -28.29 6.13
CA ALA A 698 -16.08 -29.25 7.11
C ALA A 698 -16.19 -28.70 8.54
N ALA A 699 -15.81 -27.45 8.77
CA ALA A 699 -15.93 -26.81 10.08
C ALA A 699 -17.39 -26.76 10.54
N ARG A 700 -18.31 -26.41 9.64
CA ARG A 700 -19.76 -26.40 9.93
C ARG A 700 -20.30 -27.80 10.30
N ARG A 701 -19.89 -28.84 9.56
CA ARG A 701 -20.29 -30.24 9.88
C ARG A 701 -19.81 -30.66 11.25
N ALA A 702 -18.60 -30.28 11.63
CA ALA A 702 -18.01 -30.57 12.94
C ALA A 702 -18.50 -29.63 14.06
N GLY A 703 -19.34 -28.63 13.76
CA GLY A 703 -19.78 -27.63 14.74
C GLY A 703 -18.68 -26.72 15.23
N LYS A 704 -17.59 -26.55 14.44
CA LYS A 704 -16.44 -25.74 14.75
C LYS A 704 -16.50 -24.40 14.04
N LYS A 705 -15.81 -23.41 14.61
CA LYS A 705 -15.67 -22.10 13.99
C LYS A 705 -14.62 -22.13 12.88
N ALA A 706 -14.91 -21.43 11.78
CA ALA A 706 -13.96 -21.16 10.70
C ALA A 706 -13.79 -19.65 10.51
N SER A 707 -12.57 -19.18 10.52
CA SER A 707 -12.22 -17.79 10.32
C SER A 707 -11.31 -17.59 9.11
N ILE A 708 -11.24 -16.36 8.62
CA ILE A 708 -10.28 -15.92 7.58
C ILE A 708 -9.33 -14.92 8.20
N CYS A 709 -8.02 -15.10 8.04
CA CYS A 709 -7.01 -14.17 8.54
C CYS A 709 -6.06 -13.60 7.46
N GLY A 710 -6.25 -13.99 6.19
CA GLY A 710 -5.48 -13.46 5.08
C GLY A 710 -6.02 -12.12 4.56
N GLU A 711 -5.24 -11.48 3.69
CA GLU A 711 -5.53 -10.14 3.15
C GLU A 711 -6.84 -10.09 2.34
N MET A 712 -7.28 -11.22 1.81
CA MET A 712 -8.53 -11.33 1.05
C MET A 712 -9.76 -10.83 1.85
N ALA A 713 -9.76 -11.02 3.17
CA ALA A 713 -10.84 -10.57 4.04
C ALA A 713 -10.93 -9.05 4.21
N SER A 714 -9.93 -8.27 3.79
CA SER A 714 -9.92 -6.81 3.91
C SER A 714 -10.67 -6.09 2.79
N ASP A 715 -11.07 -6.82 1.76
CA ASP A 715 -11.89 -6.31 0.66
C ASP A 715 -13.38 -6.60 0.92
N PRO A 716 -14.29 -5.60 0.82
CA PRO A 716 -15.70 -5.78 1.13
C PRO A 716 -16.40 -6.85 0.29
N LEU A 717 -16.16 -6.89 -1.04
CA LEU A 717 -16.76 -7.89 -1.92
C LEU A 717 -16.34 -9.30 -1.52
N ASN A 718 -15.03 -9.49 -1.29
CA ASN A 718 -14.50 -10.78 -0.86
C ASN A 718 -15.08 -11.21 0.49
N THR A 719 -15.25 -10.28 1.44
CA THR A 719 -15.85 -10.61 2.73
C THR A 719 -17.30 -11.08 2.57
N LEU A 720 -18.11 -10.40 1.75
CA LEU A 720 -19.49 -10.81 1.51
C LEU A 720 -19.57 -12.20 0.84
N LEU A 721 -18.68 -12.48 -0.12
CA LEU A 721 -18.61 -13.79 -0.77
C LEU A 721 -18.18 -14.89 0.22
N LEU A 722 -17.18 -14.63 1.05
CA LEU A 722 -16.72 -15.57 2.08
C LEU A 722 -17.80 -15.83 3.13
N MET A 723 -18.59 -14.81 3.49
CA MET A 723 -19.80 -15.00 4.32
C MET A 723 -20.81 -15.94 3.64
N GLY A 724 -21.05 -15.73 2.35
CA GLY A 724 -21.90 -16.61 1.54
C GLY A 724 -21.39 -18.05 1.50
N MET A 725 -20.07 -18.26 1.50
CA MET A 725 -19.45 -19.60 1.60
C MET A 725 -19.59 -20.26 2.98
N GLY A 726 -19.90 -19.46 4.03
CA GLY A 726 -20.16 -19.98 5.38
C GLY A 726 -19.15 -19.54 6.45
N PHE A 727 -18.26 -18.60 6.17
CA PHE A 727 -17.41 -18.01 7.20
C PHE A 727 -18.16 -16.92 7.99
N SER A 728 -17.91 -16.85 9.30
CA SER A 728 -18.55 -15.89 10.21
C SER A 728 -17.58 -15.07 11.04
N GLU A 729 -16.29 -15.36 10.95
CA GLU A 729 -15.23 -14.62 11.65
C GLU A 729 -14.13 -14.19 10.67
N PHE A 730 -13.80 -12.91 10.68
CA PHE A 730 -12.80 -12.31 9.79
C PHE A 730 -11.77 -11.54 10.59
N SER A 731 -10.50 -11.77 10.30
CA SER A 731 -9.39 -11.03 10.86
C SER A 731 -8.77 -10.15 9.77
N LEU A 732 -8.89 -8.84 9.93
CA LEU A 732 -8.64 -7.84 8.90
C LEU A 732 -7.48 -6.93 9.29
N SER A 733 -6.95 -6.20 8.31
CA SER A 733 -6.23 -4.96 8.59
C SER A 733 -7.18 -3.98 9.30
N ALA A 734 -6.77 -3.42 10.43
CA ALA A 734 -7.63 -2.59 11.28
C ALA A 734 -8.33 -1.43 10.51
N PRO A 735 -7.67 -0.68 9.62
CA PRO A 735 -8.31 0.38 8.81
C PRO A 735 -9.44 -0.12 7.90
N SER A 736 -9.47 -1.41 7.53
CA SER A 736 -10.51 -1.98 6.66
C SER A 736 -11.79 -2.35 7.44
N ILE A 737 -11.73 -2.49 8.77
CA ILE A 737 -12.85 -2.93 9.60
C ILE A 737 -14.11 -2.06 9.39
N PRO A 738 -14.07 -0.73 9.44
CA PRO A 738 -15.28 0.07 9.29
C PRO A 738 -15.95 -0.06 7.91
N VAL A 739 -15.14 -0.18 6.84
CA VAL A 739 -15.64 -0.32 5.46
C VAL A 739 -16.29 -1.69 5.27
N VAL A 740 -15.65 -2.74 5.74
CA VAL A 740 -16.18 -4.11 5.72
C VAL A 740 -17.47 -4.20 6.59
N LYS A 741 -17.47 -3.57 7.77
CA LYS A 741 -18.65 -3.50 8.64
C LYS A 741 -19.83 -2.79 7.94
N GLN A 742 -19.58 -1.72 7.21
CA GLN A 742 -20.60 -1.03 6.40
C GLN A 742 -21.20 -1.97 5.36
N ALA A 743 -20.34 -2.70 4.61
CA ALA A 743 -20.80 -3.65 3.62
C ALA A 743 -21.65 -4.78 4.23
N ILE A 744 -21.20 -5.39 5.33
CA ILE A 744 -21.94 -6.44 6.04
C ILE A 744 -23.33 -5.95 6.45
N ARG A 745 -23.42 -4.75 7.04
CA ARG A 745 -24.67 -4.19 7.51
C ARG A 745 -25.65 -3.79 6.40
N GLY A 746 -25.13 -3.57 5.19
CA GLY A 746 -25.92 -3.24 4.01
C GLY A 746 -26.55 -4.43 3.29
N HIS A 747 -26.13 -5.68 3.60
CA HIS A 747 -26.51 -6.86 2.85
C HIS A 747 -27.06 -7.98 3.74
N SER A 748 -27.89 -8.86 3.15
CA SER A 748 -28.36 -10.07 3.79
C SER A 748 -27.41 -11.25 3.52
N LEU A 749 -27.40 -12.23 4.41
CA LEU A 749 -26.64 -13.46 4.19
C LEU A 749 -27.16 -14.25 2.98
N GLU A 750 -28.45 -14.14 2.67
CA GLU A 750 -29.06 -14.77 1.50
C GLU A 750 -28.50 -14.21 0.19
N GLU A 751 -28.38 -12.89 0.07
CA GLU A 751 -27.73 -12.23 -1.09
C GLU A 751 -26.26 -12.67 -1.21
N CYS A 752 -25.53 -12.72 -0.11
CA CYS A 752 -24.15 -13.19 -0.07
C CYS A 752 -24.01 -14.66 -0.53
N ARG A 753 -24.92 -15.54 -0.12
CA ARG A 753 -24.96 -16.94 -0.55
C ARG A 753 -25.24 -17.08 -2.03
N ALA A 754 -26.22 -16.36 -2.55
CA ALA A 754 -26.54 -16.39 -3.97
C ALA A 754 -25.35 -15.95 -4.85
N ALA A 755 -24.64 -14.89 -4.43
CA ALA A 755 -23.42 -14.44 -5.10
C ALA A 755 -22.29 -15.48 -5.02
N ALA A 756 -22.05 -16.07 -3.84
CA ALA A 756 -21.02 -17.08 -3.65
C ALA A 756 -21.32 -18.35 -4.47
N ASP A 757 -22.55 -18.84 -4.49
CA ASP A 757 -22.95 -20.02 -5.24
C ASP A 757 -22.78 -19.81 -6.76
N ALA A 758 -23.13 -18.62 -7.27
CA ALA A 758 -22.91 -18.27 -8.67
C ALA A 758 -21.42 -18.30 -9.06
N ILE A 759 -20.53 -17.84 -8.16
CA ILE A 759 -19.08 -17.85 -8.41
C ILE A 759 -18.50 -19.26 -8.28
N LEU A 760 -18.95 -20.04 -7.31
CA LEU A 760 -18.50 -21.42 -7.12
C LEU A 760 -18.94 -22.35 -8.27
N ALA A 761 -19.99 -22.01 -9.01
CA ALA A 761 -20.41 -22.73 -10.21
C ALA A 761 -19.50 -22.49 -11.43
N CYS A 762 -18.63 -21.50 -11.37
CA CYS A 762 -17.71 -21.15 -12.47
C CYS A 762 -16.55 -22.13 -12.58
N ARG A 763 -16.17 -22.48 -13.81
CA ARG A 763 -15.12 -23.48 -14.11
C ARG A 763 -13.79 -22.86 -14.53
N SER A 764 -13.80 -21.59 -14.91
CA SER A 764 -12.62 -20.88 -15.42
C SER A 764 -12.43 -19.53 -14.76
N ASN A 765 -11.20 -19.01 -14.77
CA ASN A 765 -10.90 -17.67 -14.26
C ASN A 765 -11.71 -16.57 -14.97
N GLY A 766 -11.99 -16.72 -16.27
CA GLY A 766 -12.80 -15.78 -17.04
C GLY A 766 -14.26 -15.75 -16.60
N GLU A 767 -14.86 -16.93 -16.35
CA GLU A 767 -16.21 -17.04 -15.81
C GLU A 767 -16.29 -16.44 -14.41
N VAL A 768 -15.30 -16.74 -13.54
CA VAL A 768 -15.22 -16.16 -12.18
C VAL A 768 -15.10 -14.64 -12.25
N ALA A 769 -14.26 -14.09 -13.12
CA ALA A 769 -14.14 -12.64 -13.29
C ALA A 769 -15.46 -11.99 -13.70
N THR A 770 -16.20 -12.64 -14.60
CA THR A 770 -17.52 -12.18 -15.04
C THR A 770 -18.56 -12.26 -13.91
N ALA A 771 -18.54 -13.35 -13.14
CA ALA A 771 -19.45 -13.54 -12.01
C ALA A 771 -19.14 -12.54 -10.88
N LEU A 772 -17.85 -12.26 -10.59
CA LEU A 772 -17.44 -11.24 -9.62
C LEU A 772 -17.92 -9.84 -10.05
N ALA A 773 -17.79 -9.48 -11.32
CA ALA A 773 -18.29 -8.19 -11.82
C ALA A 773 -19.82 -8.07 -11.61
N ARG A 774 -20.58 -9.13 -11.89
CA ARG A 774 -22.03 -9.18 -11.64
C ARG A 774 -22.35 -9.11 -10.15
N ALA A 775 -21.61 -9.83 -9.31
CA ALA A 775 -21.79 -9.80 -7.86
C ALA A 775 -21.54 -8.40 -7.29
N ASN A 776 -20.46 -7.73 -7.76
CA ASN A 776 -20.14 -6.36 -7.36
C ASN A 776 -21.26 -5.38 -7.73
N GLU A 777 -21.84 -5.54 -8.93
CA GLU A 777 -22.97 -4.73 -9.38
C GLU A 777 -24.25 -5.02 -8.59
N ALA A 778 -24.58 -6.30 -8.38
CA ALA A 778 -25.76 -6.72 -7.62
C ALA A 778 -25.70 -6.26 -6.15
N LEU A 779 -24.52 -6.36 -5.53
CA LEU A 779 -24.26 -5.93 -4.16
C LEU A 779 -23.97 -4.42 -4.04
N ARG A 780 -23.96 -3.66 -5.13
CA ARG A 780 -23.76 -2.19 -5.15
C ARG A 780 -22.56 -1.71 -4.33
N LEU A 781 -21.44 -2.43 -4.42
CA LEU A 781 -20.19 -2.15 -3.70
C LEU A 781 -19.28 -1.15 -4.44
#